data_c771fe8ab0ed9b5c3a05dadb818c90e4
#
_entry.id   c771fe8ab0ed9b5c3a05dadb818c90e4
#
_cell.length_a   1.000
_cell.length_b   1.000
_cell.length_c   1.000
_cell.angle_alpha   90.00
_cell.angle_beta   90.00
_cell.angle_gamma   90.00
#
_symmetry.space_group_name_H-M   'P 1'
#
loop_
_entity.id
_entity.type
_entity.pdbx_description
1 polymer ?
#
loop_
_entity_poly.entity_id
_entity_poly.type
_entity_poly.pdbx_seq_one_letter_code
_entity_poly.pdbx_strand_id
1 'polypeptide(L)'
;MAAGKGRKLVIVESPNKVKSIAGYLGGEYDVEASVGHIRDLPNPSELPPEMKKGPFGKFAIDVDNDFAPYYVVDADKRKKVAELKRALKDADELYLATDEDREGEAIAWHLLETLKPRVPVKRMVFNEITREAIQRAVNNTRELDKDLVDAQESRRILDRLYGYEVSPVLWRKVRQGLSAGRVQSVVTRIVVERERERMAFVRASYWDVEGDFSTRSAAGEVSSSDTFTARLSALDGRRVASGRDFTDAGVLRSSTVVALDERMARVVSEAVPLAAVAVSDVQEKPYTRRPAAPFTTSTLQQEASRKLRLNARNAMRVAQRLYEGGYITYMRTDSTTLSQSALTAARSQARDLYGAEYVPQEPRVYASKVKNAQEAHEAVRPAGDRFRTPAQVAGEIRGDEYALYELVWKRTVASQMNDATGSTATIRLTATLEGDAATDVAKAAEFSASGTVITFKGFLAAYEEGKDDTAPARKGEDGDERRLPRLSVGVPLATLHTEADGHETTPPPRYTQATLVKAMEEKGIGRPSTYAQMVETIADRGYVTNRGNALVPSWLAFAVTRLLEEHFPRLVDYDFTAAMEEDLDKIAGGTEQRVAWLKRFYFGDEATSSEGLRDLVADLGEIDAKEISTIQLGDGMVVRVGRYGPYVEEVSVGGSAPHAPQGTDGAGAPASLSEEAAPPRRVTINDDIAPDEMTPAKARELLEAAADDGRVLGTEPGSGREIIARAGRYGPYVTEVLPPELVDLKGKNKVKPRTASLFKDMDLATISLETALQLMSLPRVVGTVDDDEGKPVEITAQNGRYGPYLKKGTDSRSLVTEDQLFTVTLEEALAVYAQPKQRGRAAAAPLKELGADPVSSKPVVVKEGRFGPYVTDGETNATLRRDDDPETITPERGFELLADKRAAGPSTRKQAVKKTTTKKATAKKTTARKTTAKKTTGKAITKTAVKKP
;
A
#
# COMPACT_ATOMS: atom_id res chain seq x y z
N MET A 1 -55.47 -3.54 32.26
CA MET A 1 -54.26 -3.00 31.61
C MET A 1 -53.42 -4.23 31.23
N ALA A 2 -53.29 -4.52 29.92
CA ALA A 2 -52.38 -5.57 29.46
C ALA A 2 -50.96 -5.17 29.84
N ALA A 3 -50.25 -6.01 30.59
CA ALA A 3 -48.81 -5.85 30.83
C ALA A 3 -48.14 -5.75 29.47
N GLY A 4 -47.56 -4.61 29.17
CA GLY A 4 -46.78 -4.39 27.96
C GLY A 4 -45.67 -5.46 27.97
N LYS A 5 -45.49 -6.19 26.85
CA LYS A 5 -44.33 -7.03 26.64
C LYS A 5 -43.06 -6.17 26.87
N GLY A 6 -42.18 -6.59 27.78
CA GLY A 6 -41.01 -5.86 28.12
C GLY A 6 -40.18 -5.53 26.84
N ARG A 7 -39.84 -4.27 26.62
CA ARG A 7 -39.13 -3.78 25.47
C ARG A 7 -37.61 -3.96 25.71
N LYS A 8 -36.90 -4.59 24.80
CA LYS A 8 -35.49 -4.88 24.95
C LYS A 8 -34.70 -4.05 23.94
N LEU A 9 -33.78 -3.24 24.44
CA LEU A 9 -32.88 -2.43 23.59
C LEU A 9 -31.59 -3.21 23.29
N VAL A 10 -31.25 -3.38 22.02
CA VAL A 10 -29.98 -3.95 21.57
C VAL A 10 -29.16 -2.87 20.91
N ILE A 11 -27.91 -2.65 21.36
CA ILE A 11 -27.01 -1.67 20.75
C ILE A 11 -25.87 -2.41 20.08
N VAL A 12 -25.73 -2.22 18.77
CA VAL A 12 -24.63 -2.68 17.92
C VAL A 12 -23.69 -1.52 17.57
N GLU A 13 -22.48 -1.78 17.10
CA GLU A 13 -21.55 -0.69 16.74
C GLU A 13 -21.81 -0.09 15.34
N SER A 14 -22.37 -0.87 14.38
CA SER A 14 -22.54 -0.46 13.00
C SER A 14 -23.99 -0.41 12.55
N PRO A 15 -24.42 0.66 11.84
CA PRO A 15 -25.77 0.75 11.26
C PRO A 15 -26.12 -0.39 10.30
N ASN A 16 -25.12 -0.98 9.63
CA ASN A 16 -25.34 -2.06 8.67
C ASN A 16 -25.84 -3.34 9.36
N LYS A 17 -25.46 -3.58 10.62
CA LYS A 17 -25.90 -4.73 11.42
C LYS A 17 -27.35 -4.62 11.88
N VAL A 18 -27.87 -3.40 12.03
CA VAL A 18 -29.21 -3.15 12.62
C VAL A 18 -30.32 -3.94 11.91
N LYS A 19 -30.37 -3.84 10.59
CA LYS A 19 -31.45 -4.46 9.79
C LYS A 19 -31.46 -5.99 9.90
N SER A 20 -30.31 -6.60 9.81
CA SER A 20 -30.18 -8.07 9.87
C SER A 20 -30.51 -8.60 11.26
N ILE A 21 -29.91 -8.00 12.29
CA ILE A 21 -30.11 -8.43 13.69
C ILE A 21 -31.56 -8.19 14.14
N ALA A 22 -32.17 -7.04 13.82
CA ALA A 22 -33.58 -6.80 14.12
C ALA A 22 -34.51 -7.83 13.45
N GLY A 23 -34.22 -8.19 12.18
CA GLY A 23 -34.97 -9.25 11.47
C GLY A 23 -34.83 -10.64 12.07
N TYR A 24 -33.73 -10.93 12.78
CA TYR A 24 -33.50 -12.22 13.42
C TYR A 24 -34.08 -12.31 14.84
N LEU A 25 -34.09 -11.19 15.59
CA LEU A 25 -34.58 -11.13 16.97
C LEU A 25 -36.09 -10.96 17.09
N GLY A 26 -36.72 -10.27 16.13
CA GLY A 26 -38.18 -10.04 16.15
C GLY A 26 -38.61 -8.76 16.88
N GLY A 27 -39.94 -8.51 16.93
CA GLY A 27 -40.52 -7.22 17.30
C GLY A 27 -40.46 -6.83 18.79
N GLU A 28 -40.00 -7.66 19.67
CA GLU A 28 -39.76 -7.33 21.09
C GLU A 28 -38.40 -6.66 21.33
N TYR A 29 -37.50 -6.67 20.32
CA TYR A 29 -36.17 -6.09 20.37
C TYR A 29 -36.13 -4.81 19.51
N ASP A 30 -35.69 -3.73 20.12
CA ASP A 30 -35.34 -2.49 19.45
C ASP A 30 -33.84 -2.52 19.18
N VAL A 31 -33.42 -2.51 17.93
CA VAL A 31 -32.01 -2.56 17.58
C VAL A 31 -31.52 -1.20 17.09
N GLU A 32 -30.55 -0.64 17.78
CA GLU A 32 -29.93 0.65 17.50
C GLU A 32 -28.42 0.53 17.27
N ALA A 33 -27.79 1.48 16.58
CA ALA A 33 -26.34 1.50 16.39
C ALA A 33 -25.69 2.65 17.14
N SER A 34 -24.50 2.43 17.74
CA SER A 34 -23.66 3.49 18.33
C SER A 34 -22.88 4.27 17.28
N VAL A 35 -22.67 3.69 16.10
CA VAL A 35 -21.81 4.22 15.03
C VAL A 35 -20.36 4.29 15.49
N GLY A 36 -19.82 3.18 16.02
CA GLY A 36 -18.47 3.07 16.56
C GLY A 36 -18.34 3.65 17.99
N HIS A 37 -17.13 4.06 18.36
CA HIS A 37 -16.87 4.72 19.64
C HIS A 37 -17.68 6.01 19.78
N ILE A 38 -18.17 6.26 20.99
CA ILE A 38 -18.98 7.46 21.30
C ILE A 38 -18.19 8.49 22.12
N ARG A 39 -17.07 8.08 22.72
CA ARG A 39 -16.18 8.96 23.49
C ARG A 39 -14.73 8.55 23.28
N ASP A 40 -13.81 9.50 23.35
CA ASP A 40 -12.36 9.27 23.28
C ASP A 40 -11.61 10.29 24.17
N LEU A 41 -10.28 10.13 24.28
CA LEU A 41 -9.38 11.11 24.88
C LEU A 41 -9.33 12.36 24.00
N PRO A 42 -9.69 13.55 24.51
CA PRO A 42 -9.60 14.80 23.75
C PRO A 42 -8.13 15.16 23.45
N ASN A 43 -7.93 16.03 22.45
CA ASN A 43 -6.62 16.67 22.32
C ASN A 43 -6.38 17.58 23.53
N PRO A 44 -5.14 17.70 24.03
CA PRO A 44 -4.83 18.60 25.15
C PRO A 44 -5.24 20.05 24.92
N SER A 45 -5.23 20.50 23.65
CA SER A 45 -5.71 21.83 23.26
C SER A 45 -7.22 22.03 23.45
N GLU A 46 -7.99 20.96 23.51
CA GLU A 46 -9.46 20.95 23.64
C GLU A 46 -9.92 20.79 25.10
N LEU A 47 -8.98 20.50 26.00
CA LEU A 47 -9.27 20.40 27.43
C LEU A 47 -9.85 21.72 28.01
N PRO A 48 -10.74 21.66 29.02
CA PRO A 48 -11.17 22.82 29.76
C PRO A 48 -9.96 23.61 30.30
N PRO A 49 -10.03 24.96 30.38
CA PRO A 49 -8.90 25.79 30.80
C PRO A 49 -8.31 25.43 32.18
N GLU A 50 -9.15 24.99 33.09
CA GLU A 50 -8.76 24.52 34.43
C GLU A 50 -7.96 23.22 34.36
N MET A 51 -8.24 22.31 33.41
CA MET A 51 -7.55 21.04 33.28
C MET A 51 -6.23 21.16 32.52
N LYS A 52 -6.09 22.16 31.64
CA LYS A 52 -4.83 22.37 30.87
C LYS A 52 -3.63 22.62 31.76
N LYS A 53 -3.80 23.18 32.95
CA LYS A 53 -2.72 23.44 33.91
C LYS A 53 -2.56 22.36 34.99
N GLY A 54 -3.46 21.36 34.99
CA GLY A 54 -3.47 20.24 35.94
C GLY A 54 -2.81 18.97 35.35
N PRO A 55 -2.91 17.84 36.06
CA PRO A 55 -2.28 16.58 35.70
C PRO A 55 -2.72 16.03 34.34
N PHE A 56 -3.92 16.39 33.88
CA PHE A 56 -4.42 16.00 32.55
C PHE A 56 -3.85 16.82 31.38
N GLY A 57 -3.17 17.94 31.67
CA GLY A 57 -2.84 18.96 30.68
C GLY A 57 -1.99 18.50 29.51
N LYS A 58 -1.11 17.51 29.72
CA LYS A 58 -0.19 17.01 28.69
C LYS A 58 -0.81 15.95 27.82
N PHE A 59 -1.59 15.03 28.39
CA PHE A 59 -2.03 13.81 27.70
C PHE A 59 -3.55 13.60 27.67
N ALA A 60 -4.33 14.37 28.43
CA ALA A 60 -5.70 14.03 28.86
C ALA A 60 -5.74 12.75 29.72
N ILE A 61 -4.63 12.42 30.39
CA ILE A 61 -4.43 11.28 31.27
C ILE A 61 -3.68 11.79 32.51
N ASP A 62 -4.12 11.42 33.69
CA ASP A 62 -3.45 11.69 34.97
C ASP A 62 -2.49 10.53 35.27
N VAL A 63 -1.22 10.70 34.91
CA VAL A 63 -0.18 9.65 35.05
C VAL A 63 0.20 9.37 36.50
N ASP A 64 0.02 10.33 37.41
CA ASP A 64 0.34 10.20 38.82
C ASP A 64 -0.81 9.56 39.62
N ASN A 65 -2.02 9.50 39.04
CA ASN A 65 -3.21 8.88 39.64
C ASN A 65 -3.65 7.68 38.80
N ASP A 66 -2.86 6.61 38.85
CA ASP A 66 -3.12 5.32 38.19
C ASP A 66 -3.48 5.39 36.69
N PHE A 67 -2.91 6.39 36.01
CA PHE A 67 -3.16 6.66 34.57
C PHE A 67 -4.65 6.90 34.25
N ALA A 68 -5.36 7.57 35.16
CA ALA A 68 -6.77 7.87 34.98
C ALA A 68 -7.03 8.70 33.71
N PRO A 69 -7.79 8.17 32.73
CA PRO A 69 -8.05 8.89 31.47
C PRO A 69 -9.22 9.86 31.62
N TYR A 70 -9.14 11.00 30.94
CA TYR A 70 -10.24 11.95 30.83
C TYR A 70 -10.95 11.77 29.49
N TYR A 71 -12.08 11.05 29.48
CA TYR A 71 -12.86 10.82 28.30
C TYR A 71 -13.93 11.88 28.07
N VAL A 72 -14.11 12.29 26.82
CA VAL A 72 -15.18 13.20 26.39
C VAL A 72 -16.03 12.53 25.31
N VAL A 73 -17.31 12.86 25.29
CA VAL A 73 -18.18 12.47 24.18
C VAL A 73 -17.89 13.35 22.97
N ASP A 74 -17.52 12.74 21.85
CA ASP A 74 -17.23 13.43 20.60
C ASP A 74 -18.38 14.33 20.16
N ALA A 75 -18.06 15.49 19.61
CA ALA A 75 -19.06 16.49 19.26
C ALA A 75 -20.10 15.97 18.25
N ASP A 76 -19.66 15.21 17.26
CA ASP A 76 -20.50 14.56 16.25
C ASP A 76 -21.35 13.40 16.81
N LYS A 77 -20.94 12.78 17.93
CA LYS A 77 -21.65 11.69 18.60
C LYS A 77 -22.73 12.13 19.59
N ARG A 78 -22.71 13.41 20.03
CA ARG A 78 -23.67 13.92 21.03
C ARG A 78 -25.13 13.68 20.65
N LYS A 79 -25.47 13.86 19.36
CA LYS A 79 -26.83 13.59 18.85
C LYS A 79 -27.19 12.13 19.01
N LYS A 80 -26.28 11.20 18.60
CA LYS A 80 -26.49 9.76 18.68
C LYS A 80 -26.62 9.28 20.12
N VAL A 81 -25.79 9.78 21.03
CA VAL A 81 -25.88 9.49 22.47
C VAL A 81 -27.25 9.96 23.03
N ALA A 82 -27.77 11.12 22.59
CA ALA A 82 -29.10 11.59 23.01
C ALA A 82 -30.22 10.70 22.46
N GLU A 83 -30.08 10.15 21.26
CA GLU A 83 -31.04 9.17 20.68
C GLU A 83 -31.03 7.87 21.47
N LEU A 84 -29.85 7.30 21.74
CA LEU A 84 -29.69 6.07 22.54
C LEU A 84 -30.24 6.24 23.98
N LYS A 85 -30.01 7.39 24.62
CA LYS A 85 -30.59 7.71 25.92
C LYS A 85 -32.12 7.78 25.92
N ARG A 86 -32.74 8.21 24.82
CA ARG A 86 -34.19 8.20 24.65
C ARG A 86 -34.72 6.77 24.49
N ALA A 87 -34.11 5.98 23.59
CA ALA A 87 -34.48 4.59 23.40
C ALA A 87 -34.34 3.77 24.70
N LEU A 88 -33.28 4.01 25.49
CA LEU A 88 -33.06 3.34 26.77
C LEU A 88 -34.11 3.65 27.83
N LYS A 89 -34.79 4.83 27.80
CA LYS A 89 -35.85 5.17 28.77
C LYS A 89 -37.09 4.30 28.62
N ASP A 90 -37.33 3.80 27.41
CA ASP A 90 -38.49 2.99 27.07
C ASP A 90 -38.17 1.49 27.09
N ALA A 91 -36.92 1.11 27.48
CA ALA A 91 -36.45 -0.26 27.52
C ALA A 91 -36.46 -0.83 28.95
N ASP A 92 -36.79 -2.11 29.09
CA ASP A 92 -36.73 -2.89 30.32
C ASP A 92 -35.41 -3.65 30.49
N GLU A 93 -34.72 -3.92 29.42
CA GLU A 93 -33.39 -4.56 29.39
C GLU A 93 -32.51 -3.91 28.31
N LEU A 94 -31.19 -3.89 28.54
CA LEU A 94 -30.19 -3.41 27.58
C LEU A 94 -29.27 -4.58 27.21
N TYR A 95 -29.13 -4.81 25.90
CA TYR A 95 -28.15 -5.74 25.32
C TYR A 95 -27.06 -4.97 24.59
N LEU A 96 -25.81 -5.19 24.96
CA LEU A 96 -24.63 -4.65 24.28
C LEU A 96 -24.10 -5.71 23.31
N ALA A 97 -24.32 -5.49 22.02
CA ALA A 97 -24.08 -6.46 20.94
C ALA A 97 -23.03 -5.98 19.95
N THR A 98 -21.94 -5.44 20.48
CA THR A 98 -20.73 -5.05 19.74
C THR A 98 -19.87 -6.27 19.40
N ASP A 99 -18.88 -6.12 18.48
CA ASP A 99 -18.02 -7.22 18.04
C ASP A 99 -17.30 -7.93 19.19
N GLU A 100 -16.89 -9.17 18.94
CA GLU A 100 -16.18 -10.02 19.88
C GLU A 100 -14.66 -9.76 19.82
N ASP A 101 -14.25 -8.50 19.99
CA ASP A 101 -12.85 -8.13 20.16
C ASP A 101 -12.70 -7.06 21.25
N ARG A 102 -11.47 -6.71 21.60
CA ARG A 102 -11.16 -5.69 22.62
C ARG A 102 -11.80 -4.35 22.32
N GLU A 103 -11.88 -3.96 21.03
CA GLU A 103 -12.51 -2.71 20.61
C GLU A 103 -14.02 -2.74 20.84
N GLY A 104 -14.67 -3.85 20.46
CA GLY A 104 -16.09 -4.05 20.70
C GLY A 104 -16.42 -4.06 22.20
N GLU A 105 -15.59 -4.68 23.03
CA GLU A 105 -15.77 -4.67 24.48
C GLU A 105 -15.59 -3.26 25.08
N ALA A 106 -14.62 -2.50 24.62
CA ALA A 106 -14.42 -1.11 25.01
C ALA A 106 -15.58 -0.19 24.55
N ILE A 107 -16.12 -0.41 23.34
CA ILE A 107 -17.32 0.32 22.87
C ILE A 107 -18.51 0.02 23.82
N ALA A 108 -18.72 -1.25 24.17
CA ALA A 108 -19.76 -1.65 25.10
C ALA A 108 -19.59 -0.98 26.47
N TRP A 109 -18.36 -0.95 27.01
CA TRP A 109 -18.04 -0.25 28.25
C TRP A 109 -18.27 1.25 28.17
N HIS A 110 -17.82 1.91 27.10
CA HIS A 110 -18.08 3.33 26.87
C HIS A 110 -19.55 3.67 26.76
N LEU A 111 -20.38 2.79 26.19
CA LEU A 111 -21.83 2.91 26.17
C LEU A 111 -22.41 2.82 27.58
N LEU A 112 -21.99 1.81 28.37
CA LEU A 112 -22.41 1.62 29.75
C LEU A 112 -22.15 2.86 30.60
N GLU A 113 -20.91 3.37 30.56
CA GLU A 113 -20.48 4.53 31.33
C GLU A 113 -21.20 5.84 30.90
N THR A 114 -21.50 5.99 29.60
CA THR A 114 -22.14 7.21 29.07
C THR A 114 -23.65 7.22 29.23
N LEU A 115 -24.31 6.06 29.03
CA LEU A 115 -25.75 5.94 29.10
C LEU A 115 -26.25 5.78 30.54
N LYS A 116 -25.45 5.17 31.42
CA LYS A 116 -25.75 4.90 32.85
C LYS A 116 -27.14 4.24 33.02
N PRO A 117 -27.35 3.04 32.44
CA PRO A 117 -28.64 2.36 32.47
C PRO A 117 -29.06 2.04 33.88
N ARG A 118 -30.37 2.05 34.13
CA ARG A 118 -30.98 1.61 35.39
C ARG A 118 -31.66 0.26 35.24
N VAL A 119 -31.64 -0.30 34.06
CA VAL A 119 -32.16 -1.61 33.68
C VAL A 119 -31.04 -2.64 33.65
N PRO A 120 -31.35 -3.93 33.73
CA PRO A 120 -30.37 -4.99 33.56
C PRO A 120 -29.61 -4.87 32.25
N VAL A 121 -28.30 -5.02 32.28
CA VAL A 121 -27.40 -4.96 31.12
C VAL A 121 -26.85 -6.36 30.85
N LYS A 122 -26.84 -6.76 29.59
CA LYS A 122 -26.34 -8.06 29.14
C LYS A 122 -25.38 -7.85 27.96
N ARG A 123 -24.26 -8.56 27.97
CA ARG A 123 -23.34 -8.61 26.85
C ARG A 123 -23.70 -9.77 25.93
N MET A 124 -23.98 -9.45 24.67
CA MET A 124 -24.32 -10.41 23.62
C MET A 124 -23.16 -10.52 22.63
N VAL A 125 -22.61 -11.72 22.46
CA VAL A 125 -21.40 -11.96 21.66
C VAL A 125 -21.69 -12.97 20.57
N PHE A 126 -21.19 -12.72 19.35
CA PHE A 126 -21.34 -13.59 18.18
C PHE A 126 -20.20 -13.36 17.18
N ASN A 127 -19.73 -14.45 16.58
CA ASN A 127 -18.66 -14.44 15.57
C ASN A 127 -19.19 -14.39 14.11
N GLU A 128 -20.50 -14.50 13.90
CA GLU A 128 -21.18 -14.42 12.60
C GLU A 128 -22.59 -13.84 12.74
N ILE A 129 -23.09 -13.19 11.70
CA ILE A 129 -24.43 -12.57 11.71
C ILE A 129 -25.40 -13.44 10.91
N THR A 130 -25.68 -14.62 11.46
CA THR A 130 -26.70 -15.53 10.96
C THR A 130 -27.87 -15.60 11.97
N ARG A 131 -29.04 -16.06 11.52
CA ARG A 131 -30.22 -16.19 12.40
C ARG A 131 -29.90 -17.09 13.60
N GLU A 132 -29.28 -18.21 13.33
CA GLU A 132 -28.94 -19.22 14.32
C GLU A 132 -27.92 -18.70 15.35
N ALA A 133 -26.88 -18.01 14.90
CA ALA A 133 -25.86 -17.42 15.77
C ALA A 133 -26.45 -16.31 16.66
N ILE A 134 -27.25 -15.41 16.08
CA ILE A 134 -27.89 -14.31 16.82
C ILE A 134 -28.88 -14.84 17.86
N GLN A 135 -29.65 -15.86 17.51
CA GLN A 135 -30.58 -16.50 18.47
C GLN A 135 -29.84 -17.25 19.57
N ARG A 136 -28.72 -17.90 19.27
CA ARG A 136 -27.85 -18.49 20.32
C ARG A 136 -27.27 -17.40 21.24
N ALA A 137 -26.75 -16.31 20.67
CA ALA A 137 -26.12 -15.25 21.42
C ALA A 137 -27.07 -14.52 22.38
N VAL A 138 -28.31 -14.27 21.98
CA VAL A 138 -29.30 -13.60 22.84
C VAL A 138 -29.72 -14.47 24.03
N ASN A 139 -29.63 -15.78 23.87
CA ASN A 139 -29.95 -16.75 24.94
C ASN A 139 -28.75 -17.11 25.84
N ASN A 140 -27.54 -16.84 25.39
CA ASN A 140 -26.26 -17.12 26.08
C ASN A 140 -25.46 -15.82 26.29
N THR A 141 -26.05 -14.87 26.99
CA THR A 141 -25.42 -13.60 27.34
C THR A 141 -24.43 -13.76 28.50
N ARG A 142 -23.43 -12.89 28.55
CA ARG A 142 -22.44 -12.79 29.63
C ARG A 142 -22.42 -11.39 30.24
N GLU A 143 -21.62 -11.21 31.26
CA GLU A 143 -21.21 -9.89 31.74
C GLU A 143 -20.15 -9.29 30.83
N LEU A 144 -19.95 -7.98 30.98
CA LEU A 144 -18.87 -7.27 30.28
C LEU A 144 -17.50 -7.77 30.81
N ASP A 145 -16.60 -8.07 29.90
CA ASP A 145 -15.25 -8.50 30.20
C ASP A 145 -14.34 -7.29 30.49
N LYS A 146 -13.99 -7.10 31.77
CA LYS A 146 -13.19 -5.98 32.20
C LYS A 146 -11.73 -6.09 31.79
N ASP A 147 -11.19 -7.29 31.65
CA ASP A 147 -9.80 -7.51 31.28
C ASP A 147 -9.58 -7.12 29.80
N LEU A 148 -10.54 -7.43 28.94
CA LEU A 148 -10.54 -6.96 27.55
C LEU A 148 -10.64 -5.42 27.45
N VAL A 149 -11.49 -4.80 28.28
CA VAL A 149 -11.59 -3.34 28.37
C VAL A 149 -10.26 -2.73 28.83
N ASP A 150 -9.67 -3.27 29.90
CA ASP A 150 -8.39 -2.83 30.43
C ASP A 150 -7.25 -2.95 29.43
N ALA A 151 -7.24 -4.00 28.61
CA ALA A 151 -6.26 -4.17 27.53
C ALA A 151 -6.41 -3.12 26.42
N GLN A 152 -7.65 -2.81 26.01
CA GLN A 152 -7.90 -1.76 25.02
C GLN A 152 -7.57 -0.36 25.57
N GLU A 153 -7.96 -0.08 26.81
CA GLU A 153 -7.66 1.19 27.49
C GLU A 153 -6.15 1.36 27.69
N SER A 154 -5.43 0.29 28.09
CA SER A 154 -3.97 0.26 28.15
C SER A 154 -3.33 0.62 26.82
N ARG A 155 -3.79 0.01 25.73
CA ARG A 155 -3.32 0.33 24.38
C ARG A 155 -3.57 1.80 24.04
N ARG A 156 -4.76 2.33 24.33
CA ARG A 156 -5.12 3.72 24.03
C ARG A 156 -4.26 4.71 24.81
N ILE A 157 -4.03 4.42 26.09
CA ILE A 157 -3.16 5.21 26.99
C ILE A 157 -1.71 5.14 26.48
N LEU A 158 -1.20 3.95 26.22
CA LEU A 158 0.15 3.71 25.73
C LEU A 158 0.44 4.47 24.42
N ASP A 159 -0.43 4.36 23.45
CA ASP A 159 -0.28 5.05 22.15
C ASP A 159 -0.32 6.58 22.32
N ARG A 160 -1.11 7.09 23.28
CA ARG A 160 -1.16 8.51 23.65
C ARG A 160 0.15 8.97 24.30
N LEU A 161 0.65 8.26 25.30
CA LEU A 161 1.89 8.58 26.00
C LEU A 161 3.07 8.55 25.01
N TYR A 162 3.23 7.46 24.27
CA TYR A 162 4.29 7.31 23.27
C TYR A 162 4.25 8.44 22.23
N GLY A 163 3.09 8.67 21.62
CA GLY A 163 2.96 9.67 20.57
C GLY A 163 3.26 11.10 21.04
N TYR A 164 2.84 11.46 22.23
CA TYR A 164 3.01 12.82 22.78
C TYR A 164 4.37 13.04 23.44
N GLU A 165 5.08 11.98 23.83
CA GLU A 165 6.45 12.10 24.32
C GLU A 165 7.46 12.12 23.16
N VAL A 166 7.33 11.22 22.20
CA VAL A 166 8.35 11.02 21.15
C VAL A 166 8.17 11.97 19.95
N SER A 167 6.94 12.28 19.51
CA SER A 167 6.73 13.17 18.35
C SER A 167 7.34 14.57 18.51
N PRO A 168 7.31 15.23 19.69
CA PRO A 168 7.99 16.52 19.89
C PRO A 168 9.51 16.46 19.69
N VAL A 169 10.14 15.31 19.91
CA VAL A 169 11.58 15.11 19.62
C VAL A 169 11.82 15.18 18.13
N LEU A 170 10.99 14.48 17.35
CA LEU A 170 11.05 14.52 15.88
C LEU A 170 10.84 15.95 15.35
N TRP A 171 9.94 16.73 15.98
CA TRP A 171 9.69 18.12 15.56
C TRP A 171 10.89 19.02 15.78
N ARG A 172 11.59 18.83 16.89
CA ARG A 172 12.77 19.64 17.25
C ARG A 172 14.01 19.27 16.44
N LYS A 173 14.17 17.99 16.11
CA LYS A 173 15.42 17.46 15.56
C LYS A 173 15.36 17.12 14.07
N VAL A 174 14.19 16.82 13.51
CA VAL A 174 14.01 16.50 12.08
C VAL A 174 13.12 17.54 11.39
N ARG A 175 11.82 17.53 11.65
CA ARG A 175 10.86 18.46 11.01
C ARG A 175 9.55 18.53 11.80
N GLN A 176 8.99 19.75 11.89
CA GLN A 176 7.68 19.95 12.52
C GLN A 176 6.56 19.17 11.79
N GLY A 177 5.60 18.64 12.55
CA GLY A 177 4.44 17.92 12.06
C GLY A 177 4.66 16.42 11.81
N LEU A 178 5.84 15.87 12.13
CA LEU A 178 6.09 14.43 12.11
C LEU A 178 5.39 13.74 13.28
N SER A 179 5.08 12.46 13.13
CA SER A 179 4.54 11.66 14.22
C SER A 179 5.35 10.39 14.43
N ALA A 180 5.61 10.07 15.68
CA ALA A 180 6.06 8.77 16.11
C ALA A 180 4.86 7.97 16.65
N GLY A 181 4.91 6.68 16.51
CA GLY A 181 3.93 5.75 17.06
C GLY A 181 4.61 4.41 17.33
N ARG A 182 4.22 3.74 18.38
CA ARG A 182 4.82 2.52 18.88
C ARG A 182 4.99 1.44 17.79
N VAL A 183 3.94 1.12 17.06
CA VAL A 183 3.97 0.16 15.95
C VAL A 183 4.41 0.83 14.65
N GLN A 184 3.92 2.04 14.37
CA GLN A 184 4.21 2.80 13.15
C GLN A 184 5.72 2.98 12.93
N SER A 185 6.48 3.37 13.96
CA SER A 185 7.92 3.62 13.85
C SER A 185 8.69 2.35 13.52
N VAL A 186 8.30 1.23 14.12
CA VAL A 186 8.89 -0.09 13.89
C VAL A 186 8.57 -0.61 12.49
N VAL A 187 7.34 -0.44 12.02
CA VAL A 187 6.95 -0.81 10.64
C VAL A 187 7.69 0.03 9.60
N THR A 188 7.93 1.32 9.89
CA THR A 188 8.77 2.18 9.04
C THR A 188 10.20 1.67 9.00
N ARG A 189 10.77 1.26 10.14
CA ARG A 189 12.11 0.67 10.24
C ARG A 189 12.26 -0.58 9.39
N ILE A 190 11.28 -1.51 9.41
CA ILE A 190 11.29 -2.72 8.55
C ILE A 190 11.51 -2.35 7.07
N VAL A 191 10.78 -1.33 6.58
CA VAL A 191 10.89 -0.91 5.18
C VAL A 191 12.22 -0.21 4.91
N VAL A 192 12.70 0.62 5.84
CA VAL A 192 14.01 1.30 5.73
C VAL A 192 15.18 0.31 5.74
N GLU A 193 15.16 -0.69 6.63
CA GLU A 193 16.20 -1.74 6.67
C GLU A 193 16.29 -2.49 5.33
N ARG A 194 15.14 -2.87 4.74
CA ARG A 194 15.12 -3.50 3.42
C ARG A 194 15.74 -2.59 2.34
N GLU A 195 15.50 -1.32 2.39
CA GLU A 195 16.09 -0.39 1.42
C GLU A 195 17.59 -0.20 1.67
N ARG A 196 18.04 -0.19 2.93
CA ARG A 196 19.49 -0.21 3.26
C ARG A 196 20.19 -1.47 2.73
N GLU A 197 19.55 -2.65 2.87
CA GLU A 197 20.04 -3.90 2.27
C GLU A 197 20.20 -3.75 0.75
N ARG A 198 19.22 -3.11 0.08
CA ARG A 198 19.26 -2.86 -1.36
C ARG A 198 20.35 -1.87 -1.77
N MET A 199 20.51 -0.79 -1.01
CA MET A 199 21.57 0.22 -1.24
C MET A 199 22.97 -0.36 -1.06
N ALA A 200 23.13 -1.31 -0.13
CA ALA A 200 24.41 -1.99 0.14
C ALA A 200 24.69 -3.15 -0.82
N PHE A 201 23.70 -3.58 -1.61
CA PHE A 201 23.81 -4.76 -2.46
C PHE A 201 24.75 -4.52 -3.64
N VAL A 202 25.72 -5.41 -3.81
CA VAL A 202 26.64 -5.44 -4.93
C VAL A 202 26.23 -6.54 -5.91
N ARG A 203 25.95 -6.17 -7.16
CA ARG A 203 25.57 -7.14 -8.20
C ARG A 203 26.78 -7.98 -8.59
N ALA A 204 26.55 -9.29 -8.71
CA ALA A 204 27.52 -10.22 -9.30
C ALA A 204 26.97 -10.71 -10.64
N SER A 205 27.83 -10.72 -11.65
CA SER A 205 27.53 -11.33 -12.96
C SER A 205 27.89 -12.81 -12.90
N TYR A 206 27.06 -13.65 -13.49
CA TYR A 206 27.29 -15.08 -13.65
C TYR A 206 26.59 -15.57 -14.92
N TRP A 207 27.04 -16.71 -15.44
CA TRP A 207 26.51 -17.29 -16.66
C TRP A 207 25.98 -18.69 -16.42
N ASP A 208 25.02 -19.12 -17.22
CA ASP A 208 24.60 -20.51 -17.33
C ASP A 208 24.52 -20.94 -18.80
N VAL A 209 24.25 -22.22 -19.01
CA VAL A 209 24.05 -22.79 -20.35
C VAL A 209 22.77 -23.60 -20.31
N GLU A 210 21.85 -23.29 -21.21
CA GLU A 210 20.63 -24.05 -21.41
C GLU A 210 20.71 -24.78 -22.75
N GLY A 211 20.24 -26.04 -22.80
CA GLY A 211 20.25 -26.83 -24.02
C GLY A 211 18.94 -27.58 -24.25
N ASP A 212 18.56 -27.69 -25.50
CA ASP A 212 17.45 -28.50 -25.94
C ASP A 212 17.93 -29.83 -26.47
N PHE A 213 17.42 -30.91 -25.90
CA PHE A 213 17.82 -32.28 -26.15
C PHE A 213 16.65 -33.14 -26.65
N SER A 214 16.95 -34.14 -27.48
CA SER A 214 15.93 -35.08 -27.97
C SER A 214 16.51 -36.49 -28.09
N THR A 215 15.65 -37.49 -28.06
CA THR A 215 16.04 -38.87 -28.30
C THR A 215 16.38 -39.12 -29.77
N ARG A 216 17.34 -40.06 -30.03
CA ARG A 216 17.60 -40.58 -31.36
C ARG A 216 16.98 -41.96 -31.51
N SER A 217 16.35 -42.22 -32.65
CA SER A 217 15.91 -43.57 -33.02
C SER A 217 17.11 -44.48 -33.27
N ALA A 218 16.91 -45.79 -33.27
CA ALA A 218 17.93 -46.77 -33.66
C ALA A 218 18.49 -46.54 -35.08
N ALA A 219 17.73 -45.85 -35.94
CA ALA A 219 18.14 -45.42 -37.27
C ALA A 219 18.90 -44.07 -37.30
N GLY A 220 19.11 -43.42 -36.14
CA GLY A 220 19.80 -42.13 -36.01
C GLY A 220 18.91 -40.90 -36.22
N GLU A 221 17.61 -41.09 -36.49
CA GLU A 221 16.67 -39.97 -36.67
C GLU A 221 16.30 -39.34 -35.32
N VAL A 222 16.20 -37.99 -35.27
CA VAL A 222 15.85 -37.23 -34.09
C VAL A 222 14.33 -37.22 -33.91
N SER A 223 13.85 -37.57 -32.71
CA SER A 223 12.43 -37.54 -32.36
C SER A 223 11.96 -36.12 -32.10
N SER A 224 10.98 -35.63 -32.86
CA SER A 224 10.37 -34.31 -32.59
C SER A 224 9.41 -34.31 -31.39
N SER A 225 8.96 -35.48 -30.92
CA SER A 225 8.00 -35.62 -29.81
C SER A 225 8.65 -35.68 -28.44
N ASP A 226 9.95 -35.96 -28.34
CA ASP A 226 10.66 -36.20 -27.08
C ASP A 226 11.70 -35.14 -26.79
N THR A 227 11.47 -33.91 -27.24
CA THR A 227 12.33 -32.76 -26.99
C THR A 227 12.09 -32.21 -25.61
N PHE A 228 13.15 -31.90 -24.90
CA PHE A 228 13.10 -31.24 -23.57
C PHE A 228 14.32 -30.35 -23.36
N THR A 229 14.14 -29.32 -22.54
CA THR A 229 15.21 -28.36 -22.17
C THR A 229 15.86 -28.80 -20.86
N ALA A 230 17.18 -28.81 -20.82
CA ALA A 230 17.98 -29.04 -19.61
C ALA A 230 19.01 -27.93 -19.43
N ARG A 231 19.31 -27.60 -18.16
CA ARG A 231 20.28 -26.56 -17.79
C ARG A 231 21.56 -27.19 -17.27
N LEU A 232 22.69 -26.58 -17.60
CA LEU A 232 24.00 -26.99 -17.10
C LEU A 232 24.01 -26.92 -15.55
N SER A 233 24.31 -28.04 -14.93
CA SER A 233 24.26 -28.23 -13.49
C SER A 233 25.64 -28.42 -12.85
N ALA A 234 26.56 -29.04 -13.55
CA ALA A 234 27.96 -29.28 -13.09
C ALA A 234 28.96 -29.36 -14.23
N LEU A 235 30.22 -29.06 -13.92
CA LEU A 235 31.39 -29.27 -14.76
C LEU A 235 32.40 -30.13 -13.99
N ASP A 236 32.80 -31.27 -14.54
CA ASP A 236 33.68 -32.27 -13.88
C ASP A 236 33.23 -32.60 -12.44
N GLY A 237 31.90 -32.76 -12.24
CA GLY A 237 31.27 -33.04 -10.95
C GLY A 237 31.20 -31.86 -9.99
N ARG A 238 31.72 -30.67 -10.33
CA ARG A 238 31.60 -29.45 -9.54
C ARG A 238 30.36 -28.69 -10.00
N ARG A 239 29.45 -28.39 -9.05
CA ARG A 239 28.20 -27.71 -9.34
C ARG A 239 28.43 -26.29 -9.90
N VAL A 240 27.69 -25.91 -10.94
CA VAL A 240 27.70 -24.56 -11.48
C VAL A 240 26.94 -23.61 -10.53
N ALA A 241 27.51 -22.44 -10.31
CA ALA A 241 26.93 -21.42 -9.45
C ALA A 241 25.68 -20.82 -10.05
N SER A 242 24.70 -20.54 -9.21
CA SER A 242 23.50 -19.77 -9.52
C SER A 242 23.50 -18.46 -8.70
N GLY A 243 22.59 -17.55 -8.95
CA GLY A 243 22.49 -16.31 -8.17
C GLY A 243 22.43 -16.49 -6.64
N ARG A 244 21.95 -17.64 -6.14
CA ARG A 244 21.88 -17.96 -4.69
C ARG A 244 23.25 -18.25 -4.07
N ASP A 245 24.24 -18.53 -4.88
CA ASP A 245 25.59 -18.88 -4.42
C ASP A 245 26.46 -17.64 -4.17
N PHE A 246 25.94 -16.45 -4.45
CA PHE A 246 26.59 -15.19 -4.16
C PHE A 246 26.07 -14.56 -2.87
N THR A 247 26.95 -13.84 -2.16
CA THR A 247 26.59 -12.99 -1.04
C THR A 247 26.01 -11.66 -1.53
N ASP A 248 25.45 -10.88 -0.63
CA ASP A 248 24.98 -9.52 -0.94
C ASP A 248 26.14 -8.56 -1.33
N ALA A 249 27.38 -8.93 -1.02
CA ALA A 249 28.61 -8.26 -1.48
C ALA A 249 29.10 -8.72 -2.86
N GLY A 250 28.34 -9.56 -3.58
CA GLY A 250 28.68 -10.03 -4.92
C GLY A 250 29.77 -11.11 -4.96
N VAL A 251 30.10 -11.74 -3.82
CA VAL A 251 31.15 -12.73 -3.70
C VAL A 251 30.55 -14.13 -3.55
N LEU A 252 31.17 -15.15 -4.16
CA LEU A 252 30.77 -16.55 -3.98
C LEU A 252 30.83 -16.98 -2.52
N ARG A 253 29.76 -17.63 -2.03
CA ARG A 253 29.66 -18.18 -0.67
C ARG A 253 30.59 -19.39 -0.44
N SER A 254 30.92 -20.14 -1.49
CA SER A 254 31.70 -21.38 -1.40
C SER A 254 32.60 -21.57 -2.62
N SER A 255 33.78 -22.03 -2.38
CA SER A 255 34.72 -22.46 -3.43
C SER A 255 34.40 -23.82 -4.06
N THR A 256 33.40 -24.53 -3.54
CA THR A 256 32.98 -25.85 -4.07
C THR A 256 32.10 -25.73 -5.32
N VAL A 257 31.63 -24.55 -5.66
CA VAL A 257 30.91 -24.26 -6.88
C VAL A 257 31.78 -23.58 -7.92
N VAL A 258 31.42 -23.68 -9.20
CA VAL A 258 32.08 -23.03 -10.32
C VAL A 258 31.21 -21.87 -10.79
N ALA A 259 31.71 -20.65 -10.73
CA ALA A 259 31.07 -19.53 -11.42
C ALA A 259 31.55 -19.49 -12.86
N LEU A 260 30.63 -19.56 -13.80
CA LEU A 260 30.90 -19.37 -15.22
C LEU A 260 31.01 -17.87 -15.53
N ASP A 261 32.05 -17.52 -16.28
CA ASP A 261 32.12 -16.28 -17.03
C ASP A 261 31.57 -16.48 -18.46
N GLU A 262 31.44 -15.39 -19.21
CA GLU A 262 30.95 -15.41 -20.59
C GLU A 262 31.73 -16.36 -21.48
N ARG A 263 33.07 -16.31 -21.38
CA ARG A 263 33.95 -17.16 -22.19
C ARG A 263 33.74 -18.66 -21.92
N MET A 264 33.71 -19.04 -20.66
CA MET A 264 33.47 -20.42 -20.27
C MET A 264 32.10 -20.93 -20.73
N ALA A 265 31.06 -20.12 -20.55
CA ALA A 265 29.69 -20.47 -20.95
C ALA A 265 29.57 -20.64 -22.48
N ARG A 266 30.18 -19.75 -23.28
CA ARG A 266 30.19 -19.84 -24.74
C ARG A 266 30.97 -21.08 -25.22
N VAL A 267 32.15 -21.34 -24.65
CA VAL A 267 32.93 -22.52 -25.02
C VAL A 267 32.17 -23.81 -24.75
N VAL A 268 31.48 -23.90 -23.61
CA VAL A 268 30.62 -25.06 -23.30
C VAL A 268 29.42 -25.14 -24.27
N SER A 269 28.74 -24.01 -24.51
CA SER A 269 27.59 -23.98 -25.43
C SER A 269 27.95 -24.39 -26.85
N GLU A 270 29.10 -23.98 -27.37
CA GLU A 270 29.58 -24.35 -28.70
C GLU A 270 30.05 -25.81 -28.79
N ALA A 271 30.59 -26.37 -27.70
CA ALA A 271 31.10 -27.74 -27.68
C ALA A 271 30.01 -28.81 -27.50
N VAL A 272 28.94 -28.52 -26.73
CA VAL A 272 27.90 -29.52 -26.40
C VAL A 272 27.18 -30.09 -27.66
N PRO A 273 26.86 -29.32 -28.70
CA PRO A 273 26.29 -29.88 -29.94
C PRO A 273 27.19 -30.89 -30.66
N LEU A 274 28.48 -30.79 -30.44
CA LEU A 274 29.50 -31.68 -31.05
C LEU A 274 29.81 -32.89 -30.16
N ALA A 275 29.39 -32.84 -28.91
CA ALA A 275 29.71 -33.83 -27.87
C ALA A 275 28.78 -35.07 -27.95
N ALA A 276 29.28 -36.19 -27.46
CA ALA A 276 28.44 -37.34 -27.15
C ALA A 276 27.64 -37.07 -25.86
N VAL A 277 26.32 -36.95 -25.98
CA VAL A 277 25.41 -36.71 -24.84
C VAL A 277 24.63 -37.96 -24.55
N ALA A 278 24.58 -38.37 -23.29
CA ALA A 278 23.80 -39.51 -22.84
C ALA A 278 23.12 -39.24 -21.49
N VAL A 279 22.01 -39.92 -21.24
CA VAL A 279 21.35 -39.90 -19.94
C VAL A 279 22.24 -40.59 -18.91
N SER A 280 22.69 -39.88 -17.88
CA SER A 280 23.55 -40.37 -16.81
C SER A 280 22.77 -40.84 -15.59
N ASP A 281 21.62 -40.22 -15.30
CA ASP A 281 20.78 -40.54 -14.13
C ASP A 281 19.33 -40.16 -14.37
N VAL A 282 18.40 -40.97 -13.83
CA VAL A 282 16.96 -40.67 -13.81
C VAL A 282 16.42 -40.95 -12.43
N GLN A 283 15.95 -39.92 -11.77
CA GLN A 283 15.36 -40.03 -10.43
C GLN A 283 13.88 -39.66 -10.48
N GLU A 284 13.02 -40.51 -9.95
CA GLU A 284 11.63 -40.22 -9.69
C GLU A 284 11.39 -40.13 -8.19
N LYS A 285 10.73 -39.05 -7.75
CA LYS A 285 10.37 -38.84 -6.34
C LYS A 285 8.88 -38.55 -6.21
N PRO A 286 8.21 -39.11 -5.19
CA PRO A 286 6.82 -38.74 -4.91
C PRO A 286 6.71 -37.22 -4.69
N TYR A 287 5.73 -36.62 -5.31
CA TYR A 287 5.34 -35.22 -5.09
C TYR A 287 4.09 -35.20 -4.22
N THR A 288 4.11 -34.42 -3.18
CA THR A 288 2.96 -34.18 -2.30
C THR A 288 2.90 -32.70 -1.92
N ARG A 289 1.75 -32.06 -2.17
CA ARG A 289 1.48 -30.68 -1.74
C ARG A 289 0.24 -30.68 -0.84
N ARG A 290 0.39 -30.08 0.35
CA ARG A 290 -0.67 -29.99 1.34
C ARG A 290 -1.49 -28.72 1.18
N PRO A 291 -2.81 -28.74 1.45
CA PRO A 291 -3.60 -27.52 1.48
C PRO A 291 -3.17 -26.61 2.63
N ALA A 292 -3.25 -25.33 2.37
CA ALA A 292 -2.99 -24.31 3.37
C ALA A 292 -4.16 -24.17 4.35
N ALA A 293 -3.88 -23.63 5.55
CA ALA A 293 -4.89 -23.42 6.60
C ALA A 293 -6.00 -22.44 6.17
N PRO A 294 -7.17 -22.48 6.78
CA PRO A 294 -8.18 -21.42 6.64
C PRO A 294 -7.60 -20.03 6.91
N PHE A 295 -8.23 -18.99 6.41
CA PHE A 295 -7.70 -17.64 6.51
C PHE A 295 -7.68 -17.09 7.95
N THR A 296 -6.53 -16.51 8.32
CA THR A 296 -6.41 -15.47 9.35
C THR A 296 -6.58 -14.09 8.69
N THR A 297 -6.69 -13.03 9.47
CA THR A 297 -6.69 -11.64 8.96
C THR A 297 -5.48 -11.36 8.06
N SER A 298 -4.30 -11.76 8.49
CA SER A 298 -3.04 -11.53 7.76
C SER A 298 -3.03 -12.28 6.42
N THR A 299 -3.31 -13.59 6.43
CA THR A 299 -3.32 -14.39 5.20
C THR A 299 -4.43 -14.00 4.24
N LEU A 300 -5.58 -13.53 4.74
CA LEU A 300 -6.64 -12.96 3.92
C LEU A 300 -6.19 -11.68 3.21
N GLN A 301 -5.52 -10.76 3.92
CA GLN A 301 -4.98 -9.54 3.33
C GLN A 301 -3.93 -9.84 2.26
N GLN A 302 -3.05 -10.81 2.52
CA GLN A 302 -2.02 -11.24 1.58
C GLN A 302 -2.64 -11.78 0.29
N GLU A 303 -3.56 -12.74 0.38
CA GLU A 303 -4.17 -13.36 -0.80
C GLU A 303 -5.13 -12.42 -1.54
N ALA A 304 -5.84 -11.54 -0.82
CA ALA A 304 -6.65 -10.49 -1.45
C ALA A 304 -5.79 -9.51 -2.25
N SER A 305 -4.59 -9.20 -1.76
CA SER A 305 -3.62 -8.37 -2.50
C SER A 305 -3.10 -9.07 -3.75
N ARG A 306 -2.68 -10.34 -3.64
CA ARG A 306 -2.11 -11.13 -4.74
C ARG A 306 -3.13 -11.42 -5.83
N LYS A 307 -4.30 -11.94 -5.48
CA LYS A 307 -5.31 -12.43 -6.43
C LYS A 307 -6.33 -11.39 -6.87
N LEU A 308 -6.71 -10.48 -5.97
CA LEU A 308 -7.79 -9.54 -6.23
C LEU A 308 -7.29 -8.10 -6.41
N ARG A 309 -5.97 -7.87 -6.25
CA ARG A 309 -5.35 -6.54 -6.32
C ARG A 309 -5.96 -5.54 -5.32
N LEU A 310 -6.48 -6.05 -4.20
CA LEU A 310 -6.99 -5.24 -3.11
C LEU A 310 -5.85 -4.89 -2.15
N ASN A 311 -5.65 -3.61 -1.86
CA ASN A 311 -4.77 -3.21 -0.78
C ASN A 311 -5.35 -3.65 0.58
N ALA A 312 -4.53 -3.71 1.63
CA ALA A 312 -4.90 -4.21 2.94
C ALA A 312 -6.16 -3.52 3.51
N ARG A 313 -6.26 -2.19 3.40
CA ARG A 313 -7.43 -1.42 3.84
C ARG A 313 -8.70 -1.81 3.08
N ASN A 314 -8.61 -1.89 1.73
CA ASN A 314 -9.76 -2.24 0.92
C ASN A 314 -10.20 -3.68 1.16
N ALA A 315 -9.27 -4.62 1.34
CA ALA A 315 -9.57 -6.00 1.70
C ALA A 315 -10.35 -6.06 3.02
N MET A 316 -9.87 -5.36 4.07
CA MET A 316 -10.57 -5.32 5.36
C MET A 316 -11.92 -4.62 5.27
N ARG A 317 -12.06 -3.54 4.48
CA ARG A 317 -13.34 -2.87 4.27
C ARG A 317 -14.36 -3.77 3.58
N VAL A 318 -13.93 -4.56 2.59
CA VAL A 318 -14.79 -5.54 1.91
C VAL A 318 -15.15 -6.68 2.85
N ALA A 319 -14.18 -7.22 3.61
CA ALA A 319 -14.42 -8.25 4.61
C ALA A 319 -15.41 -7.80 5.69
N GLN A 320 -15.28 -6.56 6.18
CA GLN A 320 -16.23 -5.97 7.13
C GLN A 320 -17.68 -5.98 6.58
N ARG A 321 -17.87 -5.58 5.31
CA ARG A 321 -19.21 -5.60 4.69
C ARG A 321 -19.75 -7.02 4.52
N LEU A 322 -18.89 -7.98 4.17
CA LEU A 322 -19.28 -9.38 4.09
C LEU A 322 -19.70 -9.95 5.46
N TYR A 323 -18.96 -9.62 6.52
CA TYR A 323 -19.32 -9.99 7.88
C TYR A 323 -20.65 -9.35 8.31
N GLU A 324 -20.79 -8.03 8.17
CA GLU A 324 -22.02 -7.30 8.52
C GLU A 324 -23.24 -7.77 7.71
N GLY A 325 -23.01 -8.24 6.48
CA GLY A 325 -24.01 -8.87 5.62
C GLY A 325 -24.32 -10.33 5.95
N GLY A 326 -23.60 -10.96 6.89
CA GLY A 326 -23.79 -12.36 7.26
C GLY A 326 -23.26 -13.37 6.25
N TYR A 327 -22.25 -12.99 5.44
CA TYR A 327 -21.66 -13.89 4.44
C TYR A 327 -20.42 -14.63 4.95
N ILE A 328 -19.62 -13.99 5.83
CA ILE A 328 -18.43 -14.58 6.43
C ILE A 328 -18.45 -14.40 7.95
N THR A 329 -17.61 -15.16 8.66
CA THR A 329 -17.33 -14.97 10.08
C THR A 329 -16.56 -13.66 10.32
N TYR A 330 -16.39 -13.29 11.58
CA TYR A 330 -15.61 -12.13 11.99
C TYR A 330 -14.19 -12.18 11.40
N MET A 331 -13.77 -11.11 10.75
CA MET A 331 -12.58 -11.11 9.90
C MET A 331 -11.30 -10.70 10.63
N ARG A 332 -11.38 -10.25 11.90
CA ARG A 332 -10.20 -9.92 12.71
C ARG A 332 -9.87 -11.09 13.63
N THR A 333 -9.08 -12.02 13.14
CA THR A 333 -8.68 -13.23 13.84
C THR A 333 -7.28 -13.67 13.42
N ASP A 334 -6.53 -14.23 14.34
CA ASP A 334 -5.25 -14.92 14.12
C ASP A 334 -5.41 -16.46 14.21
N SER A 335 -6.64 -16.92 14.46
CA SER A 335 -6.98 -18.34 14.53
C SER A 335 -7.13 -18.97 13.14
N THR A 336 -6.65 -20.20 13.00
CA THR A 336 -6.88 -21.09 11.85
C THR A 336 -7.88 -22.19 12.14
N THR A 337 -8.50 -22.16 13.33
CA THR A 337 -9.43 -23.21 13.81
C THR A 337 -10.79 -23.08 13.14
N LEU A 338 -11.40 -24.19 12.80
CA LEU A 338 -12.78 -24.27 12.33
C LEU A 338 -13.64 -24.97 13.39
N SER A 339 -14.83 -24.46 13.66
CA SER A 339 -15.82 -25.14 14.51
C SER A 339 -16.24 -26.49 13.92
N GLN A 340 -16.82 -27.35 14.73
CA GLN A 340 -17.29 -28.66 14.28
C GLN A 340 -18.36 -28.56 13.17
N SER A 341 -19.24 -27.55 13.23
CA SER A 341 -20.22 -27.31 12.17
C SER A 341 -19.55 -26.86 10.88
N ALA A 342 -18.53 -25.98 10.97
CA ALA A 342 -17.77 -25.51 9.82
C ALA A 342 -16.94 -26.64 9.16
N LEU A 343 -16.31 -27.51 9.95
CA LEU A 343 -15.64 -28.69 9.46
C LEU A 343 -16.60 -29.60 8.67
N THR A 344 -17.79 -29.83 9.23
CA THR A 344 -18.83 -30.65 8.58
C THR A 344 -19.30 -30.00 7.27
N ALA A 345 -19.56 -28.70 7.29
CA ALA A 345 -20.00 -27.95 6.11
C ALA A 345 -18.96 -27.94 4.98
N ALA A 346 -17.69 -27.65 5.30
CA ALA A 346 -16.60 -27.64 4.32
C ALA A 346 -16.38 -29.01 3.69
N ARG A 347 -16.37 -30.06 4.50
CA ARG A 347 -16.18 -31.45 4.05
C ARG A 347 -17.37 -31.97 3.22
N SER A 348 -18.60 -31.60 3.60
CA SER A 348 -19.77 -31.92 2.78
C SER A 348 -19.69 -31.27 1.40
N GLN A 349 -19.41 -29.97 1.36
CA GLN A 349 -19.26 -29.26 0.07
C GLN A 349 -18.10 -29.80 -0.79
N ALA A 350 -16.97 -30.13 -0.17
CA ALA A 350 -15.86 -30.75 -0.89
C ALA A 350 -16.29 -32.09 -1.53
N ARG A 351 -17.05 -32.92 -0.78
CA ARG A 351 -17.55 -34.21 -1.29
C ARG A 351 -18.58 -34.03 -2.40
N ASP A 352 -19.50 -33.09 -2.22
CA ASP A 352 -20.61 -32.87 -3.17
C ASP A 352 -20.12 -32.28 -4.51
N LEU A 353 -19.05 -31.47 -4.49
CA LEU A 353 -18.56 -30.78 -5.69
C LEU A 353 -17.39 -31.47 -6.38
N TYR A 354 -16.56 -32.20 -5.64
CA TYR A 354 -15.33 -32.77 -6.17
C TYR A 354 -15.28 -34.29 -6.07
N GLY A 355 -16.10 -34.93 -5.23
CA GLY A 355 -16.12 -36.36 -5.01
C GLY A 355 -15.59 -36.78 -3.65
N ALA A 356 -15.96 -38.00 -3.21
CA ALA A 356 -15.59 -38.54 -1.91
C ALA A 356 -14.07 -38.76 -1.77
N GLU A 357 -13.40 -39.06 -2.88
CA GLU A 357 -11.95 -39.28 -2.95
C GLU A 357 -11.13 -38.01 -2.67
N TYR A 358 -11.74 -36.83 -2.79
CA TYR A 358 -11.09 -35.55 -2.48
C TYR A 358 -11.11 -35.21 -0.98
N VAL A 359 -11.83 -35.96 -0.16
CA VAL A 359 -12.02 -35.65 1.27
C VAL A 359 -11.35 -36.71 2.13
N PRO A 360 -10.37 -36.35 3.01
CA PRO A 360 -9.72 -37.33 3.88
C PRO A 360 -10.71 -37.92 4.90
N GLN A 361 -10.42 -39.09 5.46
CA GLN A 361 -11.31 -39.74 6.44
C GLN A 361 -11.51 -38.85 7.68
N GLU A 362 -10.41 -38.33 8.24
CA GLU A 362 -10.44 -37.45 9.40
C GLU A 362 -10.40 -35.96 8.97
N PRO A 363 -11.04 -35.07 9.72
CA PRO A 363 -10.91 -33.63 9.52
C PRO A 363 -9.45 -33.16 9.64
N ARG A 364 -9.03 -32.25 8.80
CA ARG A 364 -7.73 -31.60 8.94
C ARG A 364 -7.78 -30.56 10.05
N VAL A 365 -6.82 -30.63 10.95
CA VAL A 365 -6.62 -29.66 12.02
C VAL A 365 -5.33 -28.91 11.77
N TYR A 366 -5.36 -27.59 11.88
CA TYR A 366 -4.23 -26.71 11.71
C TYR A 366 -3.82 -26.12 13.05
N ALA A 367 -2.57 -26.30 13.45
CA ALA A 367 -2.05 -25.65 14.64
C ALA A 367 -1.79 -24.15 14.32
N SER A 368 -2.23 -23.27 15.22
CA SER A 368 -1.85 -21.87 15.17
C SER A 368 -0.34 -21.74 15.40
N LYS A 369 0.35 -21.00 14.53
CA LYS A 369 1.77 -20.70 14.70
C LYS A 369 2.01 -19.54 15.67
N VAL A 370 0.96 -18.80 16.01
CA VAL A 370 1.01 -17.66 16.92
C VAL A 370 0.97 -18.18 18.34
N LYS A 371 2.04 -17.91 19.11
CA LYS A 371 2.20 -18.41 20.48
C LYS A 371 1.08 -17.99 21.44
N ASN A 372 0.42 -16.88 21.18
CA ASN A 372 -0.64 -16.28 21.98
C ASN A 372 -1.82 -15.92 21.08
N ALA A 373 -2.43 -16.94 20.41
CA ALA A 373 -3.67 -16.70 19.67
C ALA A 373 -4.70 -16.12 20.65
N GLN A 374 -5.17 -14.92 20.35
CA GLN A 374 -6.18 -14.24 21.15
C GLN A 374 -7.46 -15.05 21.09
N GLU A 375 -7.83 -15.63 22.23
CA GLU A 375 -9.13 -16.26 22.48
C GLU A 375 -9.53 -17.39 21.50
N ALA A 376 -10.59 -18.10 21.86
CA ALA A 376 -11.17 -19.20 21.08
C ALA A 376 -11.87 -18.73 19.78
N HIS A 377 -11.21 -17.86 19.03
CA HIS A 377 -11.73 -17.33 17.77
C HIS A 377 -11.67 -18.37 16.66
N GLU A 378 -12.63 -18.33 15.77
CA GLU A 378 -12.67 -19.11 14.54
C GLU A 378 -11.88 -18.42 13.42
N ALA A 379 -11.42 -19.17 12.42
CA ALA A 379 -10.84 -18.64 11.19
C ALA A 379 -11.88 -17.85 10.37
N VAL A 380 -11.42 -17.04 9.45
CA VAL A 380 -12.29 -16.37 8.47
C VAL A 380 -12.80 -17.42 7.48
N ARG A 381 -14.11 -17.67 7.51
CA ARG A 381 -14.82 -18.68 6.72
C ARG A 381 -16.18 -18.17 6.25
N PRO A 382 -16.84 -18.85 5.30
CA PRO A 382 -18.25 -18.60 5.02
C PRO A 382 -19.11 -18.80 6.28
N ALA A 383 -20.07 -17.90 6.49
CA ALA A 383 -20.96 -17.94 7.66
C ALA A 383 -22.00 -19.07 7.56
N GLY A 384 -22.47 -19.52 8.72
CA GLY A 384 -23.53 -20.53 8.89
C GLY A 384 -23.01 -21.96 8.95
N ASP A 385 -23.91 -22.85 9.34
CA ASP A 385 -23.66 -24.30 9.48
C ASP A 385 -23.73 -25.04 8.13
N ARG A 386 -24.15 -24.35 7.07
CA ARG A 386 -24.11 -24.79 5.66
C ARG A 386 -23.61 -23.65 4.81
N PHE A 387 -22.44 -23.82 4.23
CA PHE A 387 -21.85 -22.77 3.43
C PHE A 387 -22.65 -22.57 2.14
N ARG A 388 -22.91 -21.33 1.82
CA ARG A 388 -23.49 -20.94 0.54
C ARG A 388 -22.38 -20.98 -0.52
N THR A 389 -22.63 -21.63 -1.65
CA THR A 389 -21.64 -21.63 -2.75
C THR A 389 -21.51 -20.24 -3.38
N PRO A 390 -20.39 -19.92 -4.04
CA PRO A 390 -20.26 -18.66 -4.78
C PRO A 390 -21.40 -18.41 -5.78
N ALA A 391 -21.87 -19.46 -6.45
CA ALA A 391 -23.01 -19.37 -7.36
C ALA A 391 -24.32 -18.93 -6.66
N GLN A 392 -24.56 -19.40 -5.45
CA GLN A 392 -25.75 -19.04 -4.66
C GLN A 392 -25.77 -17.59 -4.19
N VAL A 393 -24.59 -16.99 -3.96
CA VAL A 393 -24.48 -15.59 -3.50
C VAL A 393 -24.31 -14.59 -4.65
N ALA A 394 -24.02 -15.05 -5.87
CA ALA A 394 -23.75 -14.21 -7.05
C ALA A 394 -24.89 -13.22 -7.40
N GLY A 395 -26.13 -13.53 -6.99
CA GLY A 395 -27.28 -12.63 -7.16
C GLY A 395 -27.39 -11.52 -6.14
N GLU A 396 -26.73 -11.64 -5.00
CA GLU A 396 -26.85 -10.75 -3.83
C GLU A 396 -25.64 -9.80 -3.68
N ILE A 397 -24.42 -10.32 -3.85
CA ILE A 397 -23.16 -9.55 -3.76
C ILE A 397 -22.44 -9.55 -5.10
N ARG A 398 -21.63 -8.51 -5.36
CA ARG A 398 -20.96 -8.29 -6.66
C ARG A 398 -19.60 -7.63 -6.50
N GLY A 399 -18.80 -7.68 -7.57
CA GLY A 399 -17.48 -7.04 -7.62
C GLY A 399 -16.55 -7.58 -6.54
N ASP A 400 -15.90 -6.70 -5.80
CA ASP A 400 -14.92 -7.07 -4.79
C ASP A 400 -15.51 -7.93 -3.65
N GLU A 401 -16.79 -7.71 -3.30
CA GLU A 401 -17.47 -8.52 -2.27
C GLU A 401 -17.64 -9.97 -2.73
N TYR A 402 -18.09 -10.17 -3.96
CA TYR A 402 -18.20 -11.51 -4.54
C TYR A 402 -16.83 -12.19 -4.64
N ALA A 403 -15.85 -11.48 -5.17
CA ALA A 403 -14.50 -12.02 -5.38
C ALA A 403 -13.82 -12.42 -4.04
N LEU A 404 -13.99 -11.59 -3.00
CA LEU A 404 -13.43 -11.90 -1.67
C LEU A 404 -14.19 -13.06 -1.01
N TYR A 405 -15.52 -13.11 -1.15
CA TYR A 405 -16.32 -14.24 -0.65
C TYR A 405 -15.89 -15.55 -1.32
N GLU A 406 -15.75 -15.55 -2.65
CA GLU A 406 -15.30 -16.72 -3.42
C GLU A 406 -13.92 -17.18 -2.96
N LEU A 407 -13.00 -16.23 -2.71
CA LEU A 407 -11.66 -16.50 -2.20
C LEU A 407 -11.71 -17.19 -0.82
N VAL A 408 -12.51 -16.66 0.12
CA VAL A 408 -12.70 -17.22 1.46
C VAL A 408 -13.32 -18.62 1.37
N TRP A 409 -14.35 -18.78 0.53
CA TRP A 409 -15.03 -20.05 0.35
C TRP A 409 -14.08 -21.13 -0.21
N LYS A 410 -13.36 -20.81 -1.29
CA LYS A 410 -12.40 -21.73 -1.93
C LYS A 410 -11.31 -22.18 -0.95
N ARG A 411 -10.73 -21.25 -0.20
CA ARG A 411 -9.70 -21.54 0.79
C ARG A 411 -10.21 -22.44 1.91
N THR A 412 -11.41 -22.15 2.43
CA THR A 412 -12.01 -22.93 3.51
C THR A 412 -12.30 -24.35 3.06
N VAL A 413 -12.92 -24.54 1.88
CA VAL A 413 -13.22 -25.87 1.35
C VAL A 413 -11.93 -26.64 1.06
N ALA A 414 -10.97 -26.02 0.36
CA ALA A 414 -9.67 -26.61 0.05
C ALA A 414 -8.90 -27.07 1.29
N SER A 415 -9.00 -26.31 2.39
CA SER A 415 -8.34 -26.67 3.65
C SER A 415 -8.76 -28.03 4.21
N GLN A 416 -9.91 -28.52 3.83
CA GLN A 416 -10.46 -29.81 4.29
C GLN A 416 -10.39 -30.92 3.20
N MET A 417 -9.64 -30.68 2.11
CA MET A 417 -9.46 -31.65 1.01
C MET A 417 -8.15 -32.43 1.15
N ASN A 418 -8.03 -33.50 0.38
CA ASN A 418 -6.83 -34.33 0.28
C ASN A 418 -5.66 -33.57 -0.35
N ASP A 419 -4.44 -34.03 -0.07
CA ASP A 419 -3.21 -33.51 -0.67
C ASP A 419 -3.26 -33.69 -2.18
N ALA A 420 -2.63 -32.77 -2.91
CA ALA A 420 -2.27 -33.00 -4.28
C ALA A 420 -1.05 -33.94 -4.33
N THR A 421 -1.12 -34.98 -5.17
CA THR A 421 -0.04 -35.96 -5.28
C THR A 421 0.36 -36.19 -6.73
N GLY A 422 1.60 -36.59 -6.93
CA GLY A 422 2.16 -36.82 -8.24
C GLY A 422 3.57 -37.36 -8.16
N SER A 423 4.33 -37.16 -9.23
CA SER A 423 5.75 -37.54 -9.32
C SER A 423 6.57 -36.38 -9.86
N THR A 424 7.73 -36.14 -9.30
CA THR A 424 8.76 -35.25 -9.85
C THR A 424 9.85 -36.14 -10.42
N ALA A 425 10.05 -36.04 -11.74
CA ALA A 425 11.17 -36.68 -12.42
C ALA A 425 12.30 -35.68 -12.57
N THR A 426 13.54 -36.13 -12.30
CA THR A 426 14.76 -35.39 -12.60
C THR A 426 15.63 -36.25 -13.50
N ILE A 427 15.96 -35.75 -14.68
CA ILE A 427 16.83 -36.38 -15.66
C ILE A 427 18.17 -35.64 -15.63
N ARG A 428 19.25 -36.36 -15.52
CA ARG A 428 20.62 -35.84 -15.67
C ARG A 428 21.23 -36.38 -16.94
N LEU A 429 21.94 -35.53 -17.64
CA LEU A 429 22.65 -35.80 -18.87
C LEU A 429 24.12 -35.52 -18.65
N THR A 430 24.99 -36.29 -19.32
CA THR A 430 26.40 -35.98 -19.37
C THR A 430 26.82 -35.83 -20.83
N ALA A 431 27.43 -34.71 -21.14
CA ALA A 431 28.10 -34.43 -22.39
C ALA A 431 29.63 -34.60 -22.19
N THR A 432 30.28 -35.45 -22.96
CA THR A 432 31.72 -35.58 -22.96
C THR A 432 32.31 -34.58 -23.93
N LEU A 433 33.04 -33.59 -23.38
CA LEU A 433 33.62 -32.49 -24.16
C LEU A 433 34.99 -32.90 -24.72
N GLU A 434 35.29 -32.40 -25.92
CA GLU A 434 36.56 -32.63 -26.62
C GLU A 434 37.24 -31.32 -27.02
N GLY A 435 38.50 -31.38 -27.49
CA GLY A 435 39.22 -30.20 -27.98
C GLY A 435 39.51 -29.14 -26.89
N ASP A 436 39.39 -27.88 -27.27
CA ASP A 436 39.67 -26.75 -26.41
C ASP A 436 38.73 -26.69 -25.18
N ALA A 437 37.48 -27.12 -25.33
CA ALA A 437 36.53 -27.18 -24.21
C ALA A 437 36.98 -28.16 -23.12
N ALA A 438 37.52 -29.31 -23.50
CA ALA A 438 38.03 -30.31 -22.56
C ALA A 438 39.32 -29.85 -21.86
N THR A 439 40.11 -29.01 -22.53
CA THR A 439 41.39 -28.53 -22.02
C THR A 439 41.24 -27.29 -21.14
N ASP A 440 40.40 -26.36 -21.58
CA ASP A 440 40.32 -25.02 -21.00
C ASP A 440 39.18 -24.86 -19.96
N VAL A 441 38.12 -25.70 -20.02
CA VAL A 441 36.95 -25.58 -19.17
C VAL A 441 36.68 -26.83 -18.35
N ALA A 442 36.30 -27.96 -19.00
CA ALA A 442 35.96 -29.21 -18.32
C ALA A 442 35.91 -30.38 -19.34
N LYS A 443 36.16 -31.60 -18.86
CA LYS A 443 36.02 -32.82 -19.67
C LYS A 443 34.58 -33.32 -19.77
N ALA A 444 33.77 -33.01 -18.78
CA ALA A 444 32.37 -33.40 -18.71
C ALA A 444 31.47 -32.25 -18.29
N ALA A 445 30.41 -32.03 -19.04
CA ALA A 445 29.34 -31.10 -18.73
C ALA A 445 28.08 -31.90 -18.39
N GLU A 446 27.57 -31.66 -17.18
CA GLU A 446 26.36 -32.31 -16.69
C GLU A 446 25.18 -31.35 -16.80
N PHE A 447 24.09 -31.76 -17.47
CA PHE A 447 22.85 -31.03 -17.56
C PHE A 447 21.77 -31.69 -16.72
N SER A 448 20.82 -30.90 -16.21
CA SER A 448 19.70 -31.40 -15.42
C SER A 448 18.40 -30.80 -15.91
N ALA A 449 17.37 -31.64 -16.09
CA ALA A 449 15.99 -31.26 -16.32
C ALA A 449 15.12 -31.84 -15.21
N SER A 450 14.20 -31.04 -14.69
CA SER A 450 13.18 -31.48 -13.71
C SER A 450 11.79 -31.15 -14.20
N GLY A 451 10.87 -32.10 -14.01
CA GLY A 451 9.46 -31.92 -14.35
C GLY A 451 8.57 -32.58 -13.32
N THR A 452 7.47 -31.91 -12.95
CA THR A 452 6.47 -32.44 -12.02
C THR A 452 5.19 -32.77 -12.77
N VAL A 453 4.65 -33.94 -12.54
CA VAL A 453 3.35 -34.38 -13.06
C VAL A 453 2.43 -34.62 -11.88
N ILE A 454 1.32 -33.91 -11.85
CA ILE A 454 0.29 -34.06 -10.83
C ILE A 454 -0.67 -35.16 -11.31
N THR A 455 -0.69 -36.28 -10.62
CA THR A 455 -1.58 -37.42 -10.94
C THR A 455 -2.93 -37.31 -10.25
N PHE A 456 -2.96 -36.68 -9.08
CA PHE A 456 -4.19 -36.39 -8.34
C PHE A 456 -4.16 -34.93 -7.84
N LYS A 457 -5.11 -34.13 -8.30
CA LYS A 457 -5.14 -32.70 -8.01
C LYS A 457 -5.43 -32.36 -6.54
N GLY A 458 -6.13 -33.26 -5.81
CA GLY A 458 -6.50 -32.99 -4.44
C GLY A 458 -7.10 -31.60 -4.27
N PHE A 459 -6.66 -30.85 -3.27
CA PHE A 459 -7.16 -29.50 -2.98
C PHE A 459 -6.92 -28.50 -4.13
N LEU A 460 -5.95 -28.72 -5.01
CA LEU A 460 -5.70 -27.87 -6.18
C LEU A 460 -6.90 -27.83 -7.16
N ALA A 461 -7.83 -28.79 -7.07
CA ALA A 461 -9.07 -28.72 -7.83
C ALA A 461 -9.97 -27.55 -7.38
N ALA A 462 -9.85 -27.12 -6.11
CA ALA A 462 -10.65 -26.05 -5.53
C ALA A 462 -9.88 -24.72 -5.41
N TYR A 463 -8.59 -24.79 -5.09
CA TYR A 463 -7.83 -23.59 -4.72
C TYR A 463 -6.32 -23.75 -4.93
N GLU A 464 -5.72 -22.73 -5.50
CA GLU A 464 -4.28 -22.54 -5.56
C GLU A 464 -3.90 -21.18 -4.97
N GLU A 465 -2.78 -21.10 -4.23
CA GLU A 465 -2.31 -19.85 -3.63
C GLU A 465 -1.76 -18.88 -4.68
N GLY A 466 -1.91 -17.58 -4.43
CA GLY A 466 -1.31 -16.52 -5.24
C GLY A 466 0.19 -16.41 -5.02
N LYS A 467 0.93 -16.01 -6.06
CA LYS A 467 2.37 -15.72 -5.99
C LYS A 467 2.59 -14.22 -5.84
N ASP A 468 3.69 -13.83 -5.20
CA ASP A 468 4.08 -12.42 -5.08
C ASP A 468 4.70 -11.92 -6.40
N ASP A 469 4.20 -10.81 -6.94
CA ASP A 469 4.67 -10.21 -8.20
C ASP A 469 6.13 -9.71 -8.13
N THR A 470 6.70 -9.61 -6.94
CA THR A 470 8.08 -9.11 -6.72
C THR A 470 9.14 -10.20 -6.74
N ALA A 471 8.73 -11.47 -6.76
CA ALA A 471 9.67 -12.56 -6.95
C ALA A 471 10.11 -12.58 -8.42
N PRO A 472 11.42 -12.56 -8.74
CA PRO A 472 11.86 -12.72 -10.12
C PRO A 472 11.33 -14.04 -10.65
N ALA A 473 10.54 -13.97 -11.72
CA ALA A 473 10.01 -15.15 -12.39
C ALA A 473 11.20 -15.93 -12.95
N ARG A 474 11.55 -17.03 -12.29
CA ARG A 474 12.54 -17.96 -12.83
C ARG A 474 11.83 -18.88 -13.80
N LYS A 475 12.24 -18.83 -15.07
CA LYS A 475 11.85 -19.86 -16.03
C LYS A 475 12.17 -21.23 -15.41
N GLY A 476 11.14 -22.04 -15.10
CA GLY A 476 11.28 -23.43 -14.67
C GLY A 476 11.23 -23.75 -13.15
N GLU A 477 11.10 -22.78 -12.22
CA GLU A 477 10.87 -23.06 -10.78
C GLU A 477 9.39 -23.06 -10.39
N ASP A 478 8.52 -22.65 -11.27
CA ASP A 478 7.08 -22.61 -11.02
C ASP A 478 6.47 -23.95 -11.33
N GLY A 479 5.69 -24.47 -10.39
CA GLY A 479 4.97 -25.73 -10.45
C GLY A 479 4.01 -25.94 -11.63
N ASP A 480 4.38 -25.45 -12.80
CA ASP A 480 3.74 -25.80 -14.05
C ASP A 480 4.00 -27.27 -14.34
N GLU A 481 2.95 -27.98 -14.69
CA GLU A 481 3.04 -29.38 -15.13
C GLU A 481 3.97 -29.47 -16.32
N ARG A 482 5.25 -29.79 -16.06
CA ARG A 482 6.23 -30.05 -17.11
C ARG A 482 6.43 -31.56 -17.24
N ARG A 483 5.95 -32.13 -18.32
CA ARG A 483 6.20 -33.54 -18.61
C ARG A 483 7.56 -33.69 -19.27
N LEU A 484 8.42 -34.49 -18.66
CA LEU A 484 9.65 -34.94 -19.26
C LEU A 484 9.39 -36.27 -20.01
N PRO A 485 10.12 -36.53 -21.10
CA PRO A 485 10.05 -37.82 -21.77
C PRO A 485 10.52 -38.95 -20.83
N ARG A 486 9.96 -40.15 -21.02
CA ARG A 486 10.41 -41.32 -20.26
C ARG A 486 11.72 -41.84 -20.83
N LEU A 487 12.79 -41.56 -20.14
CA LEU A 487 14.14 -41.95 -20.53
C LEU A 487 14.71 -42.96 -19.55
N SER A 488 15.70 -43.75 -20.03
CA SER A 488 16.47 -44.68 -19.23
C SER A 488 17.95 -44.28 -19.25
N VAL A 489 18.69 -44.64 -18.23
CA VAL A 489 20.14 -44.38 -18.15
C VAL A 489 20.83 -45.04 -19.36
N GLY A 490 21.77 -44.33 -19.95
CA GLY A 490 22.55 -44.75 -21.09
C GLY A 490 21.94 -44.42 -22.48
N VAL A 491 20.71 -43.88 -22.52
CA VAL A 491 20.09 -43.44 -23.78
C VAL A 491 20.89 -42.30 -24.40
N PRO A 492 21.38 -42.43 -25.65
CA PRO A 492 22.06 -41.33 -26.34
C PRO A 492 21.06 -40.28 -26.79
N LEU A 493 21.45 -39.02 -26.68
CA LEU A 493 20.65 -37.86 -27.02
C LEU A 493 21.27 -37.06 -28.16
N ALA A 494 20.43 -36.39 -28.95
CA ALA A 494 20.83 -35.32 -29.84
C ALA A 494 20.70 -33.99 -29.15
N THR A 495 21.70 -33.15 -29.22
CA THR A 495 21.61 -31.74 -28.89
C THR A 495 21.05 -31.01 -30.09
N LEU A 496 19.92 -30.31 -29.91
CA LEU A 496 19.24 -29.55 -30.97
C LEU A 496 19.73 -28.10 -30.98
N HIS A 497 19.85 -27.50 -29.78
CA HIS A 497 20.26 -26.14 -29.59
C HIS A 497 20.92 -25.97 -28.20
N THR A 498 21.84 -25.06 -28.10
CA THR A 498 22.44 -24.63 -26.83
C THR A 498 22.62 -23.13 -26.82
N GLU A 499 22.33 -22.50 -25.70
CA GLU A 499 22.44 -21.06 -25.50
C GLU A 499 23.18 -20.76 -24.20
N ALA A 500 24.11 -19.80 -24.26
CA ALA A 500 24.80 -19.29 -23.09
C ALA A 500 24.13 -18.00 -22.64
N ASP A 501 23.54 -18.00 -21.44
CA ASP A 501 22.78 -16.88 -20.88
C ASP A 501 23.56 -16.18 -19.76
N GLY A 502 23.70 -14.87 -19.89
CA GLY A 502 24.29 -14.01 -18.87
C GLY A 502 23.24 -13.51 -17.87
N HIS A 503 23.57 -13.55 -16.60
CA HIS A 503 22.71 -13.13 -15.52
C HIS A 503 23.43 -12.19 -14.56
N GLU A 504 22.64 -11.35 -13.88
CA GLU A 504 23.09 -10.59 -12.71
C GLU A 504 22.28 -10.97 -11.48
N THR A 505 22.94 -11.00 -10.32
CA THR A 505 22.20 -11.10 -9.06
C THR A 505 21.37 -9.85 -8.83
N THR A 506 20.20 -10.02 -8.26
CA THR A 506 19.26 -8.92 -7.97
C THR A 506 19.19 -8.66 -6.47
N PRO A 507 19.08 -7.40 -6.04
CA PRO A 507 18.90 -7.09 -4.64
C PRO A 507 17.62 -7.71 -4.08
N PRO A 508 17.52 -7.88 -2.75
CA PRO A 508 16.31 -8.43 -2.15
C PRO A 508 15.09 -7.62 -2.55
N PRO A 509 13.96 -8.27 -2.86
CA PRO A 509 12.76 -7.56 -3.31
C PRO A 509 12.23 -6.63 -2.22
N ARG A 510 11.74 -5.45 -2.61
CA ARG A 510 11.03 -4.55 -1.71
C ARG A 510 9.77 -5.20 -1.19
N TYR A 511 9.35 -4.78 -0.01
CA TYR A 511 8.06 -5.21 0.50
C TYR A 511 6.92 -4.71 -0.39
N THR A 512 5.94 -5.56 -0.62
CA THR A 512 4.57 -5.18 -0.98
C THR A 512 3.75 -5.02 0.29
N GLN A 513 2.53 -4.49 0.21
CA GLN A 513 1.65 -4.48 1.38
C GLN A 513 1.41 -5.89 1.94
N ALA A 514 1.27 -6.89 1.06
CA ALA A 514 1.10 -8.29 1.45
C ALA A 514 2.32 -8.84 2.22
N THR A 515 3.53 -8.65 1.68
CA THR A 515 4.75 -9.16 2.31
C THR A 515 5.14 -8.36 3.56
N LEU A 516 4.76 -7.06 3.65
CA LEU A 516 4.95 -6.28 4.87
C LEU A 516 4.03 -6.77 6.00
N VAL A 517 2.75 -7.03 5.71
CA VAL A 517 1.81 -7.62 6.69
C VAL A 517 2.32 -8.98 7.18
N LYS A 518 2.84 -9.81 6.26
CA LYS A 518 3.47 -11.08 6.62
C LYS A 518 4.67 -10.90 7.55
N ALA A 519 5.56 -9.95 7.24
CA ALA A 519 6.73 -9.65 8.07
C ALA A 519 6.34 -9.12 9.47
N MET A 520 5.28 -8.30 9.55
CA MET A 520 4.74 -7.84 10.84
C MET A 520 4.22 -9.00 11.68
N GLU A 521 3.44 -9.90 11.09
CA GLU A 521 2.91 -11.10 11.74
C GLU A 521 4.03 -12.02 12.26
N GLU A 522 5.03 -12.32 11.39
CA GLU A 522 6.17 -13.18 11.73
C GLU A 522 7.03 -12.63 12.87
N LYS A 523 7.12 -11.30 12.97
CA LYS A 523 7.85 -10.58 14.04
C LYS A 523 6.98 -10.27 15.27
N GLY A 524 5.69 -10.61 15.28
CA GLY A 524 4.76 -10.29 16.38
C GLY A 524 4.43 -8.81 16.51
N ILE A 525 4.66 -8.00 15.47
CA ILE A 525 4.47 -6.55 15.45
C ILE A 525 3.05 -6.19 15.00
N GLY A 526 2.26 -5.63 15.91
CA GLY A 526 0.83 -5.36 15.67
C GLY A 526 -0.05 -6.59 15.88
N ARG A 527 -1.34 -6.43 15.59
CA ARG A 527 -2.38 -7.47 15.75
C ARG A 527 -3.37 -7.38 14.59
N PRO A 528 -4.27 -8.36 14.39
CA PRO A 528 -5.26 -8.36 13.31
C PRO A 528 -6.02 -7.05 13.12
N SER A 529 -6.31 -6.33 14.21
CA SER A 529 -6.99 -5.04 14.19
C SER A 529 -6.11 -3.88 13.64
N THR A 530 -4.77 -4.01 13.64
CA THR A 530 -3.85 -2.90 13.37
C THR A 530 -3.07 -3.03 12.06
N TYR A 531 -2.90 -4.22 11.48
CA TYR A 531 -2.06 -4.42 10.29
C TYR A 531 -2.38 -3.45 9.14
N ALA A 532 -3.63 -3.45 8.67
CA ALA A 532 -4.05 -2.60 7.55
C ALA A 532 -3.89 -1.11 7.86
N GLN A 533 -4.20 -0.70 9.11
CA GLN A 533 -4.08 0.68 9.55
C GLN A 533 -2.61 1.14 9.59
N MET A 534 -1.69 0.29 10.04
CA MET A 534 -0.27 0.65 10.13
C MET A 534 0.34 0.84 8.75
N VAL A 535 0.07 -0.09 7.81
CA VAL A 535 0.52 0.03 6.40
C VAL A 535 0.02 1.32 5.77
N GLU A 536 -1.23 1.71 6.03
CA GLU A 536 -1.78 2.98 5.55
C GLU A 536 -1.14 4.18 6.24
N THR A 537 -0.98 4.13 7.56
CA THR A 537 -0.44 5.24 8.35
C THR A 537 0.95 5.64 7.89
N ILE A 538 1.85 4.69 7.60
CA ILE A 538 3.20 5.01 7.13
C ILE A 538 3.19 5.64 5.73
N ALA A 539 2.21 5.30 4.89
CA ALA A 539 2.01 5.93 3.58
C ALA A 539 1.40 7.34 3.71
N ASP A 540 0.34 7.52 4.49
CA ASP A 540 -0.33 8.80 4.71
C ASP A 540 0.59 9.83 5.38
N ARG A 541 1.53 9.38 6.21
CA ARG A 541 2.55 10.22 6.86
C ARG A 541 3.74 10.55 5.94
N GLY A 542 3.78 10.00 4.73
CA GLY A 542 4.85 10.23 3.76
C GLY A 542 6.17 9.54 4.14
N TYR A 543 6.14 8.53 5.01
CA TYR A 543 7.32 7.71 5.28
C TYR A 543 7.57 6.69 4.17
N VAL A 544 6.52 6.25 3.50
CA VAL A 544 6.58 5.27 2.42
C VAL A 544 5.74 5.75 1.24
N THR A 545 6.20 5.49 0.03
CA THR A 545 5.46 5.71 -1.22
C THR A 545 5.29 4.39 -1.97
N ASN A 546 4.25 4.30 -2.80
CA ASN A 546 4.03 3.12 -3.64
C ASN A 546 4.64 3.34 -5.04
N ARG A 547 5.49 2.43 -5.50
CA ARG A 547 5.91 2.29 -6.90
C ARG A 547 5.35 0.97 -7.44
N GLY A 548 4.26 1.03 -8.19
CA GLY A 548 3.47 -0.15 -8.49
C GLY A 548 2.98 -0.80 -7.21
N ASN A 549 3.32 -2.06 -6.97
CA ASN A 549 3.01 -2.80 -5.76
C ASN A 549 4.10 -2.69 -4.67
N ALA A 550 5.28 -2.17 -5.00
CA ALA A 550 6.42 -2.07 -4.09
C ALA A 550 6.30 -0.85 -3.16
N LEU A 551 6.65 -1.03 -1.90
CA LEU A 551 6.76 0.01 -0.89
C LEU A 551 8.19 0.55 -0.86
N VAL A 552 8.35 1.85 -1.14
CA VAL A 552 9.64 2.55 -1.18
C VAL A 552 9.68 3.56 -0.05
N PRO A 553 10.66 3.50 0.87
CA PRO A 553 10.76 4.48 1.94
C PRO A 553 11.25 5.83 1.39
N SER A 554 10.74 6.90 1.96
CA SER A 554 11.25 8.25 1.68
C SER A 554 12.54 8.53 2.45
N TRP A 555 13.37 9.46 1.98
CA TRP A 555 14.55 9.92 2.72
C TRP A 555 14.21 10.45 4.13
N LEU A 556 13.00 10.96 4.30
CA LEU A 556 12.49 11.36 5.61
C LEU A 556 12.36 10.18 6.56
N ALA A 557 11.93 9.00 6.06
CA ALA A 557 11.86 7.79 6.86
C ALA A 557 13.24 7.36 7.35
N PHE A 558 14.29 7.48 6.52
CA PHE A 558 15.68 7.21 6.94
C PHE A 558 16.10 8.09 8.12
N ALA A 559 15.86 9.41 8.04
CA ALA A 559 16.23 10.34 9.11
C ALA A 559 15.46 10.07 10.41
N VAL A 560 14.15 9.79 10.32
CA VAL A 560 13.33 9.44 11.49
C VAL A 560 13.75 8.11 12.10
N THR A 561 13.97 7.10 11.29
CA THR A 561 14.42 5.77 11.76
C THR A 561 15.79 5.86 12.40
N ARG A 562 16.75 6.57 11.79
CA ARG A 562 18.09 6.77 12.34
C ARG A 562 18.05 7.46 13.70
N LEU A 563 17.26 8.54 13.85
CA LEU A 563 17.10 9.23 15.13
C LEU A 563 16.59 8.27 16.22
N LEU A 564 15.60 7.45 15.89
CA LEU A 564 15.04 6.51 16.84
C LEU A 564 15.99 5.36 17.18
N GLU A 565 16.74 4.86 16.20
CA GLU A 565 17.74 3.78 16.39
C GLU A 565 18.92 4.25 17.24
N GLU A 566 19.44 5.46 17.02
CA GLU A 566 20.63 5.97 17.72
C GLU A 566 20.32 6.47 19.14
N HIS A 567 19.14 7.08 19.36
CA HIS A 567 18.82 7.72 20.63
C HIS A 567 17.73 7.02 21.44
N PHE A 568 16.90 6.21 20.80
CA PHE A 568 15.79 5.47 21.42
C PHE A 568 15.72 4.02 20.90
N PRO A 569 16.84 3.26 20.87
CA PRO A 569 16.90 1.95 20.21
C PRO A 569 15.84 0.99 20.74
N ARG A 570 15.54 1.02 22.04
CA ARG A 570 14.52 0.21 22.67
C ARG A 570 13.12 0.46 22.08
N LEU A 571 12.79 1.72 21.74
CA LEU A 571 11.47 2.10 21.26
C LEU A 571 11.18 1.66 19.81
N VAL A 572 12.20 1.21 19.08
CA VAL A 572 12.08 0.68 17.73
C VAL A 572 12.59 -0.76 17.61
N ASP A 573 12.93 -1.38 18.73
CA ASP A 573 13.32 -2.77 18.80
C ASP A 573 12.13 -3.70 18.51
N TYR A 574 12.37 -4.76 17.71
CA TYR A 574 11.34 -5.69 17.29
C TYR A 574 10.82 -6.53 18.44
N ASP A 575 11.73 -7.10 19.23
CA ASP A 575 11.39 -7.99 20.34
C ASP A 575 10.70 -7.22 21.47
N PHE A 576 11.15 -5.99 21.73
CA PHE A 576 10.49 -5.11 22.70
C PHE A 576 9.06 -4.76 22.26
N THR A 577 8.87 -4.47 20.97
CA THR A 577 7.53 -4.16 20.43
C THR A 577 6.61 -5.38 20.46
N ALA A 578 7.13 -6.56 20.14
CA ALA A 578 6.41 -7.81 20.24
C ALA A 578 6.04 -8.14 21.70
N ALA A 579 6.98 -7.95 22.64
CA ALA A 579 6.73 -8.14 24.08
C ALA A 579 5.64 -7.19 24.60
N MET A 580 5.60 -5.95 24.18
CA MET A 580 4.50 -5.01 24.53
C MET A 580 3.13 -5.51 24.04
N GLU A 581 3.07 -6.09 22.82
CA GLU A 581 1.81 -6.67 22.32
C GLU A 581 1.42 -7.93 23.11
N GLU A 582 2.40 -8.76 23.52
CA GLU A 582 2.16 -9.91 24.39
C GLU A 582 1.68 -9.50 25.78
N ASP A 583 2.22 -8.43 26.34
CA ASP A 583 1.79 -7.92 27.65
C ASP A 583 0.36 -7.37 27.59
N LEU A 584 -0.03 -6.70 26.49
CA LEU A 584 -1.43 -6.33 26.27
C LEU A 584 -2.35 -7.56 26.14
N ASP A 585 -1.84 -8.68 25.60
CA ASP A 585 -2.58 -9.95 25.57
C ASP A 585 -2.69 -10.56 26.97
N LYS A 586 -1.65 -10.46 27.82
CA LYS A 586 -1.70 -10.87 29.23
C LYS A 586 -2.69 -10.06 30.05
N ILE A 587 -2.79 -8.74 29.80
CA ILE A 587 -3.81 -7.90 30.44
C ILE A 587 -5.21 -8.37 30.02
N ALA A 588 -5.42 -8.64 28.72
CA ALA A 588 -6.70 -9.16 28.23
C ALA A 588 -7.06 -10.54 28.80
N GLY A 589 -6.07 -11.36 29.15
CA GLY A 589 -6.25 -12.66 29.80
C GLY A 589 -6.28 -12.59 31.33
N GLY A 590 -6.26 -11.40 31.93
CA GLY A 590 -6.29 -11.18 33.39
C GLY A 590 -5.04 -11.65 34.15
N THR A 591 -3.94 -11.95 33.43
CA THR A 591 -2.68 -12.45 34.03
C THR A 591 -1.66 -11.32 34.30
N GLU A 592 -1.90 -10.13 33.80
CA GLU A 592 -1.11 -8.90 34.05
C GLU A 592 -2.03 -7.75 34.46
N GLN A 593 -1.58 -6.87 35.36
CA GLN A 593 -2.34 -5.74 35.86
C GLN A 593 -2.04 -4.45 35.10
N ARG A 594 -3.06 -3.82 34.52
CA ARG A 594 -2.97 -2.60 33.70
C ARG A 594 -2.12 -1.49 34.33
N VAL A 595 -2.43 -1.10 35.55
CA VAL A 595 -1.77 0.04 36.22
C VAL A 595 -0.31 -0.27 36.54
N ALA A 596 -0.03 -1.49 37.02
CA ALA A 596 1.34 -1.91 37.32
C ALA A 596 2.20 -1.94 36.03
N TRP A 597 1.65 -2.43 34.94
CA TRP A 597 2.31 -2.49 33.65
C TRP A 597 2.58 -1.08 33.08
N LEU A 598 1.58 -0.16 33.11
CA LEU A 598 1.73 1.23 32.67
C LEU A 598 2.77 1.98 33.49
N LYS A 599 2.83 1.73 34.82
CA LYS A 599 3.86 2.33 35.70
C LYS A 599 5.26 1.88 35.27
N ARG A 600 5.48 0.59 35.05
CA ARG A 600 6.78 0.07 34.59
C ARG A 600 7.16 0.67 33.23
N PHE A 601 6.24 0.77 32.30
CA PHE A 601 6.51 1.32 30.98
C PHE A 601 6.85 2.81 31.02
N TYR A 602 6.08 3.61 31.78
CA TYR A 602 6.21 5.08 31.74
C TYR A 602 7.27 5.62 32.71
N PHE A 603 7.31 5.10 33.93
CA PHE A 603 8.25 5.55 34.96
C PHE A 603 9.52 4.68 35.08
N GLY A 604 9.50 3.49 34.52
CA GLY A 604 10.56 2.51 34.65
C GLY A 604 10.31 1.50 35.78
N ASP A 605 11.27 0.62 35.96
CA ASP A 605 11.25 -0.43 36.99
C ASP A 605 12.63 -0.54 37.64
N GLU A 606 12.73 -0.12 38.89
CA GLU A 606 13.97 -0.18 39.68
C GLU A 606 14.48 -1.63 39.87
N ALA A 607 13.57 -2.61 39.98
CA ALA A 607 13.94 -4.01 40.20
C ALA A 607 14.64 -4.61 38.97
N THR A 608 14.28 -4.21 37.78
CA THR A 608 14.90 -4.64 36.51
C THR A 608 15.91 -3.65 35.97
N SER A 609 16.13 -2.51 36.67
CA SER A 609 16.94 -1.39 36.19
C SER A 609 16.53 -0.90 34.81
N SER A 610 15.24 -0.98 34.46
CA SER A 610 14.73 -0.54 33.17
C SER A 610 14.23 0.90 33.25
N GLU A 611 14.78 1.75 32.40
CA GLU A 611 14.40 3.15 32.27
C GLU A 611 13.00 3.30 31.65
N GLY A 612 12.19 4.24 32.20
CA GLY A 612 10.84 4.51 31.72
C GLY A 612 10.82 5.44 30.48
N LEU A 613 9.69 5.43 29.75
CA LEU A 613 9.52 6.32 28.60
C LEU A 613 9.74 7.80 28.95
N ARG A 614 9.29 8.25 30.13
CA ARG A 614 9.42 9.64 30.60
C ARG A 614 10.90 10.05 30.67
N ASP A 615 11.72 9.22 31.27
CA ASP A 615 13.12 9.52 31.54
C ASP A 615 13.95 9.38 30.27
N LEU A 616 13.68 8.35 29.41
CA LEU A 616 14.24 8.19 28.08
C LEU A 616 14.08 9.45 27.19
N VAL A 617 12.94 10.13 27.29
CA VAL A 617 12.64 11.31 26.46
C VAL A 617 13.10 12.61 27.13
N ALA A 618 13.33 12.61 28.43
CA ALA A 618 13.83 13.78 29.17
C ALA A 618 15.33 14.01 28.90
N ASP A 619 16.12 12.95 28.82
CA ASP A 619 17.55 13.02 28.50
C ASP A 619 17.77 12.95 26.98
N LEU A 620 17.57 14.07 26.29
CA LEU A 620 17.74 14.16 24.84
C LEU A 620 19.21 14.25 24.41
N GLY A 621 20.15 14.35 25.35
CA GLY A 621 21.56 14.52 25.04
C GLY A 621 21.85 15.63 24.02
N GLU A 622 23.02 15.61 23.42
CA GLU A 622 23.40 16.45 22.30
C GLU A 622 23.04 15.76 20.97
N ILE A 623 21.75 15.67 20.62
CA ILE A 623 21.34 15.15 19.32
C ILE A 623 21.71 16.17 18.23
N ASP A 624 22.69 15.84 17.37
CA ASP A 624 23.01 16.67 16.20
C ASP A 624 21.98 16.44 15.08
N ALA A 625 21.07 17.39 14.93
CA ALA A 625 20.03 17.37 13.89
C ALA A 625 20.62 17.31 12.46
N LYS A 626 21.83 17.84 12.24
CA LYS A 626 22.51 17.80 10.94
C LYS A 626 23.04 16.41 10.65
N GLU A 627 23.60 15.75 11.63
CA GLU A 627 24.10 14.38 11.53
C GLU A 627 22.96 13.39 11.29
N ILE A 628 21.91 13.44 12.10
CA ILE A 628 20.70 12.61 11.97
C ILE A 628 20.07 12.72 10.57
N SER A 629 20.02 13.91 9.99
CA SER A 629 19.43 14.15 8.66
C SER A 629 20.39 13.89 7.50
N THR A 630 21.61 13.39 7.74
CA THR A 630 22.64 13.12 6.76
C THR A 630 22.78 11.63 6.47
N ILE A 631 22.59 11.20 5.23
CA ILE A 631 22.78 9.84 4.77
C ILE A 631 23.98 9.81 3.84
N GLN A 632 25.00 8.99 4.19
CA GLN A 632 26.21 8.85 3.39
C GLN A 632 25.93 8.04 2.13
N LEU A 633 26.38 8.53 0.98
CA LEU A 633 26.32 7.79 -0.28
C LEU A 633 27.68 7.21 -0.67
N GLY A 634 28.77 7.77 -0.15
CA GLY A 634 30.15 7.48 -0.55
C GLY A 634 30.72 8.58 -1.45
N ASP A 635 32.03 8.49 -1.75
CA ASP A 635 32.76 9.41 -2.64
C ASP A 635 32.59 10.90 -2.31
N GLY A 636 32.41 11.25 -1.04
CA GLY A 636 32.19 12.63 -0.62
C GLY A 636 30.78 13.15 -0.92
N MET A 637 29.84 12.29 -1.30
CA MET A 637 28.44 12.64 -1.54
C MET A 637 27.55 12.24 -0.37
N VAL A 638 26.65 13.14 0.02
CA VAL A 638 25.65 12.86 1.07
C VAL A 638 24.25 13.30 0.62
N VAL A 639 23.25 12.59 1.09
CA VAL A 639 21.86 13.07 1.06
C VAL A 639 21.55 13.71 2.39
N ARG A 640 20.96 14.91 2.35
CA ARG A 640 20.44 15.61 3.54
C ARG A 640 18.93 15.77 3.46
N VAL A 641 18.28 15.55 4.58
CA VAL A 641 16.83 15.78 4.71
C VAL A 641 16.60 17.19 5.24
N GLY A 642 16.39 18.14 4.34
CA GLY A 642 16.19 19.55 4.67
C GLY A 642 14.72 19.91 4.92
N ARG A 643 14.49 21.15 5.39
CA ARG A 643 13.14 21.71 5.62
C ARG A 643 12.25 21.68 4.38
N TYR A 644 12.85 21.81 3.22
CA TYR A 644 12.16 21.89 1.91
C TYR A 644 12.19 20.58 1.11
N GLY A 645 12.71 19.50 1.67
CA GLY A 645 12.83 18.18 1.05
C GLY A 645 14.28 17.66 1.05
N PRO A 646 14.51 16.45 0.54
CA PRO A 646 15.83 15.85 0.44
C PRO A 646 16.65 16.52 -0.68
N TYR A 647 17.96 16.62 -0.46
CA TYR A 647 18.92 17.14 -1.44
C TYR A 647 20.27 16.41 -1.32
N VAL A 648 20.97 16.29 -2.43
CA VAL A 648 22.37 15.88 -2.47
C VAL A 648 23.26 17.06 -2.14
N GLU A 649 24.32 16.81 -1.36
CA GLU A 649 25.38 17.78 -1.06
C GLU A 649 26.74 17.09 -1.26
N GLU A 650 27.65 17.79 -1.93
CA GLU A 650 29.06 17.40 -2.04
C GLU A 650 29.83 17.94 -0.83
N VAL A 651 30.39 17.02 -0.04
CA VAL A 651 31.19 17.36 1.15
C VAL A 651 32.65 17.38 0.75
N SER A 652 33.29 18.54 0.88
CA SER A 652 34.74 18.67 0.64
C SER A 652 35.48 17.71 1.57
N VAL A 653 36.32 16.85 1.01
CA VAL A 653 37.22 15.96 1.76
C VAL A 653 38.38 16.82 2.31
N GLY A 654 38.11 17.54 3.40
CA GLY A 654 39.07 18.47 3.98
C GLY A 654 38.59 19.06 5.32
N GLY A 655 38.11 18.23 6.27
CA GLY A 655 37.66 18.78 7.55
C GLY A 655 37.13 17.78 8.56
N SER A 656 37.89 16.73 8.83
CA SER A 656 37.73 15.95 10.05
C SER A 656 39.14 15.71 10.60
N ALA A 657 39.66 16.71 11.33
CA ALA A 657 40.75 16.43 12.26
C ALA A 657 40.14 15.78 13.51
N PRO A 658 40.68 14.64 14.00
CA PRO A 658 40.32 14.08 15.29
C PRO A 658 40.73 15.05 16.40
N HIS A 659 39.88 15.18 17.42
CA HIS A 659 40.20 15.91 18.66
C HIS A 659 41.62 15.55 19.14
N ALA A 660 42.53 16.53 19.05
CA ALA A 660 43.79 16.50 19.79
C ALA A 660 43.62 17.14 21.15
N PRO A 661 44.25 16.60 22.20
CA PRO A 661 44.10 17.12 23.55
C PRO A 661 44.75 18.51 23.69
N GLN A 662 44.11 19.37 24.44
CA GLN A 662 44.60 20.71 24.80
C GLN A 662 45.94 20.62 25.53
N GLY A 663 46.96 21.20 24.96
CA GLY A 663 48.25 21.44 25.57
C GLY A 663 48.67 22.90 25.32
N THR A 664 49.03 23.52 26.39
CA THR A 664 49.35 24.91 26.71
C THR A 664 50.36 25.62 25.80
N ASP A 665 50.09 26.94 25.63
CA ASP A 665 51.01 28.09 25.47
C ASP A 665 52.09 28.15 24.36
N GLY A 666 51.96 29.19 23.48
CA GLY A 666 53.06 29.70 22.70
C GLY A 666 52.66 30.72 21.65
N ALA A 667 53.11 31.93 21.84
CA ALA A 667 52.81 33.17 21.10
C ALA A 667 53.14 33.22 19.61
N GLY A 668 52.21 33.82 18.82
CA GLY A 668 52.54 34.84 17.83
C GLY A 668 53.12 34.48 16.47
N ALA A 669 52.21 34.38 15.45
CA ALA A 669 52.49 34.83 14.07
C ALA A 669 51.17 35.18 13.37
N PRO A 670 51.11 36.16 12.44
CA PRO A 670 49.84 36.63 11.86
C PRO A 670 49.24 35.61 10.89
N ALA A 671 47.95 35.33 11.06
CA ALA A 671 47.17 34.46 10.20
C ALA A 671 47.14 35.01 8.77
N SER A 672 47.64 34.19 7.84
CA SER A 672 47.30 34.34 6.41
C SER A 672 45.82 34.18 6.19
N LEU A 673 45.22 35.03 5.39
CA LEU A 673 43.85 35.01 4.96
C LEU A 673 43.48 33.64 4.46
N SER A 674 42.60 32.93 5.15
CA SER A 674 42.00 31.69 4.69
C SER A 674 41.15 32.03 3.47
N GLU A 675 41.46 31.41 2.33
CA GLU A 675 40.54 31.34 1.19
C GLU A 675 39.17 30.85 1.71
N GLU A 676 38.17 31.70 1.56
CA GLU A 676 36.77 31.28 1.83
C GLU A 676 36.47 30.09 0.92
N ALA A 677 36.33 28.91 1.51
CA ALA A 677 35.95 27.71 0.80
C ALA A 677 34.62 27.96 0.07
N ALA A 678 34.56 27.70 -1.22
CA ALA A 678 33.34 27.85 -2.01
C ALA A 678 32.18 27.06 -1.34
N PRO A 679 30.96 27.60 -1.33
CA PRO A 679 29.85 26.94 -0.71
C PRO A 679 29.63 25.57 -1.36
N PRO A 680 29.31 24.49 -0.58
CA PRO A 680 29.15 23.17 -1.10
C PRO A 680 28.05 23.12 -2.16
N ARG A 681 28.32 22.39 -3.26
CA ARG A 681 27.31 22.18 -4.32
C ARG A 681 26.15 21.39 -3.79
N ARG A 682 24.93 21.77 -4.17
CA ARG A 682 23.68 21.16 -3.70
C ARG A 682 22.66 21.03 -4.81
N VAL A 683 21.93 19.91 -4.84
CA VAL A 683 20.80 19.69 -5.76
C VAL A 683 19.67 18.98 -5.06
N THR A 684 18.43 19.42 -5.29
CA THR A 684 17.24 18.76 -4.74
C THR A 684 17.00 17.42 -5.42
N ILE A 685 16.65 16.39 -4.64
CA ILE A 685 16.30 15.07 -5.16
C ILE A 685 14.82 15.07 -5.54
N ASN A 686 14.50 14.59 -6.73
CA ASN A 686 13.13 14.40 -7.19
C ASN A 686 12.52 13.14 -6.54
N ASP A 687 11.19 13.17 -6.34
CA ASP A 687 10.44 12.07 -5.68
C ASP A 687 10.39 10.77 -6.52
N ASP A 688 10.76 10.83 -7.78
CA ASP A 688 10.81 9.70 -8.73
C ASP A 688 12.11 8.88 -8.64
N ILE A 689 13.13 9.34 -7.92
CA ILE A 689 14.37 8.59 -7.68
C ILE A 689 14.26 7.86 -6.34
N ALA A 690 14.35 6.52 -6.39
CA ALA A 690 14.35 5.72 -5.17
C ALA A 690 15.72 5.79 -4.44
N PRO A 691 15.76 5.54 -3.11
CA PRO A 691 17.02 5.62 -2.36
C PRO A 691 18.12 4.69 -2.89
N ASP A 692 17.79 3.47 -3.33
CA ASP A 692 18.78 2.53 -3.90
C ASP A 692 19.27 2.90 -5.31
N GLU A 693 18.54 3.76 -6.02
CA GLU A 693 18.94 4.34 -7.31
C GLU A 693 19.89 5.53 -7.15
N MET A 694 19.95 6.12 -5.93
CA MET A 694 20.80 7.27 -5.62
C MET A 694 22.22 6.82 -5.28
N THR A 695 22.97 6.39 -6.30
CA THR A 695 24.38 6.04 -6.18
C THR A 695 25.27 7.31 -6.16
N PRO A 696 26.53 7.23 -5.72
CA PRO A 696 27.48 8.36 -5.83
C PRO A 696 27.61 8.91 -7.26
N ALA A 697 27.57 8.03 -8.26
CA ALA A 697 27.58 8.41 -9.67
C ALA A 697 26.34 9.23 -10.06
N LYS A 698 25.13 8.76 -9.65
CA LYS A 698 23.87 9.49 -9.90
C LYS A 698 23.83 10.82 -9.16
N ALA A 699 24.34 10.87 -7.94
CA ALA A 699 24.45 12.12 -7.17
C ALA A 699 25.36 13.14 -7.91
N ARG A 700 26.49 12.70 -8.46
CA ARG A 700 27.41 13.54 -9.24
C ARG A 700 26.76 14.05 -10.53
N GLU A 701 26.08 13.16 -11.28
CA GLU A 701 25.31 13.52 -12.47
C GLU A 701 24.28 14.63 -12.17
N LEU A 702 23.53 14.50 -11.06
CA LEU A 702 22.56 15.52 -10.67
C LEU A 702 23.22 16.85 -10.27
N LEU A 703 24.38 16.81 -9.61
CA LEU A 703 25.12 18.02 -9.24
C LEU A 703 25.72 18.71 -10.47
N GLU A 704 26.21 17.96 -11.44
CA GLU A 704 26.71 18.47 -12.71
C GLU A 704 25.60 19.10 -13.54
N ALA A 705 24.46 18.40 -13.66
CA ALA A 705 23.27 18.94 -14.34
C ALA A 705 22.70 20.19 -13.66
N ALA A 706 22.88 20.35 -12.35
CA ALA A 706 22.45 21.53 -11.61
C ALA A 706 23.47 22.69 -11.67
N ALA A 707 24.75 22.39 -11.92
CA ALA A 707 25.81 23.37 -12.09
C ALA A 707 25.79 24.02 -13.49
N ASP A 708 25.09 23.44 -14.46
CA ASP A 708 24.82 24.04 -15.73
C ASP A 708 23.95 25.30 -15.50
N ASP A 709 24.51 26.50 -15.72
CA ASP A 709 23.82 27.79 -15.53
C ASP A 709 22.58 27.94 -16.43
N GLY A 710 22.30 26.90 -17.19
CA GLY A 710 21.21 26.82 -18.12
C GLY A 710 21.60 27.26 -19.53
N ARG A 711 20.96 26.67 -20.52
CA ARG A 711 21.16 27.03 -21.91
C ARG A 711 20.57 28.43 -22.21
N VAL A 712 21.38 29.37 -22.57
CA VAL A 712 20.92 30.69 -23.00
C VAL A 712 20.14 30.55 -24.32
N LEU A 713 18.90 30.98 -24.33
CA LEU A 713 17.99 30.93 -25.48
C LEU A 713 18.09 32.22 -26.32
N GLY A 714 18.41 33.33 -25.65
CA GLY A 714 18.49 34.65 -26.24
C GLY A 714 17.92 35.73 -25.32
N THR A 715 17.70 36.93 -25.86
CA THR A 715 17.23 38.11 -25.12
C THR A 715 15.78 38.43 -25.48
N GLU A 716 14.93 38.68 -24.48
CA GLU A 716 13.55 39.12 -24.70
C GLU A 716 13.52 40.52 -25.29
N PRO A 717 12.87 40.72 -26.47
CA PRO A 717 12.90 41.99 -27.16
C PRO A 717 12.29 43.15 -26.35
N GLY A 718 11.35 42.88 -25.43
CA GLY A 718 10.64 43.92 -24.69
C GLY A 718 11.37 44.42 -23.44
N SER A 719 12.02 43.51 -22.68
CA SER A 719 12.69 43.85 -21.42
C SER A 719 14.22 43.93 -21.54
N GLY A 720 14.79 43.40 -22.60
CA GLY A 720 16.22 43.28 -22.78
C GLY A 720 16.88 42.25 -21.85
N ARG A 721 16.07 41.39 -21.19
CA ARG A 721 16.56 40.39 -20.28
C ARG A 721 16.87 39.07 -20.98
N GLU A 722 17.91 38.43 -20.55
CA GLU A 722 18.31 37.14 -21.06
C GLU A 722 17.33 36.03 -20.55
N ILE A 723 16.97 35.12 -21.44
CA ILE A 723 16.09 33.97 -21.16
C ILE A 723 16.95 32.71 -21.21
N ILE A 724 16.90 31.93 -20.15
CA ILE A 724 17.63 30.65 -20.03
C ILE A 724 16.67 29.48 -19.81
N ALA A 725 17.02 28.33 -20.35
CA ALA A 725 16.34 27.07 -20.11
C ALA A 725 17.20 26.23 -19.16
N ARG A 726 16.62 25.71 -18.08
CA ARG A 726 17.33 24.90 -17.06
C ARG A 726 16.46 23.86 -16.41
N ALA A 727 17.11 22.84 -15.83
CA ALA A 727 16.44 21.84 -15.00
C ALA A 727 16.03 22.44 -13.65
N GLY A 728 14.83 22.12 -13.17
CA GLY A 728 14.30 22.59 -11.90
C GLY A 728 13.61 21.51 -11.09
N ARG A 729 13.30 21.82 -9.83
CA ARG A 729 12.65 20.91 -8.87
C ARG A 729 11.34 20.29 -9.37
N TYR A 730 10.60 21.00 -10.19
CA TYR A 730 9.30 20.58 -10.73
C TYR A 730 9.37 20.18 -12.20
N GLY A 731 10.56 19.87 -12.70
CA GLY A 731 10.84 19.59 -14.11
C GLY A 731 11.57 20.73 -14.81
N PRO A 732 11.87 20.60 -16.11
CA PRO A 732 12.54 21.62 -16.90
C PRO A 732 11.70 22.88 -17.01
N TYR A 733 12.35 24.05 -16.95
CA TYR A 733 11.68 25.35 -17.03
C TYR A 733 12.54 26.40 -17.72
N VAL A 734 11.90 27.43 -18.21
CA VAL A 734 12.55 28.67 -18.72
C VAL A 734 12.39 29.81 -17.72
N THR A 735 13.39 30.65 -17.61
CA THR A 735 13.39 31.79 -16.68
C THR A 735 14.13 32.99 -17.26
N GLU A 736 13.71 34.18 -16.86
CA GLU A 736 14.50 35.40 -17.13
C GLU A 736 15.65 35.53 -16.12
N VAL A 737 16.76 36.04 -16.57
CA VAL A 737 17.92 36.41 -15.73
C VAL A 737 17.70 37.83 -15.25
N LEU A 738 17.62 38.01 -13.94
CA LEU A 738 17.49 39.36 -13.35
C LEU A 738 18.87 40.04 -13.26
N PRO A 739 18.98 41.34 -13.57
CA PRO A 739 20.19 42.07 -13.32
C PRO A 739 20.55 42.08 -11.82
N PRO A 740 21.83 42.15 -11.44
CA PRO A 740 22.30 42.09 -10.07
C PRO A 740 21.59 43.06 -9.12
N GLU A 741 21.26 44.27 -9.60
CA GLU A 741 20.58 45.34 -8.87
C GLU A 741 19.18 44.93 -8.40
N LEU A 742 18.49 43.98 -9.07
CA LEU A 742 17.17 43.49 -8.75
C LEU A 742 17.23 42.19 -7.90
N VAL A 743 18.32 41.43 -7.96
CA VAL A 743 18.55 40.22 -7.21
C VAL A 743 18.73 40.53 -5.71
N ASP A 744 19.44 41.61 -5.39
CA ASP A 744 19.80 41.96 -4.00
C ASP A 744 18.70 42.66 -3.21
N LEU A 745 17.55 42.94 -3.82
CA LEU A 745 16.41 43.53 -3.12
C LEU A 745 15.79 42.60 -2.09
N LYS A 746 15.70 43.05 -0.79
CA LYS A 746 15.16 42.27 0.29
C LYS A 746 13.77 42.77 0.73
N GLY A 747 12.97 41.87 1.36
CA GLY A 747 11.65 42.20 1.92
C GLY A 747 10.55 42.40 0.87
N LYS A 748 9.73 43.45 1.04
CA LYS A 748 8.60 43.73 0.14
C LYS A 748 9.00 44.15 -1.28
N ASN A 749 10.25 44.52 -1.49
CA ASN A 749 10.79 44.98 -2.77
C ASN A 749 11.49 43.88 -3.58
N LYS A 750 11.48 42.63 -3.09
CA LYS A 750 12.10 41.50 -3.77
C LYS A 750 11.38 41.23 -5.12
N VAL A 751 12.10 41.39 -6.23
CA VAL A 751 11.64 41.02 -7.57
C VAL A 751 11.87 39.51 -7.74
N LYS A 752 10.86 38.80 -8.25
CA LYS A 752 11.02 37.41 -8.65
C LYS A 752 11.15 37.33 -10.17
N PRO A 753 12.08 36.51 -10.69
CA PRO A 753 12.14 36.28 -12.11
C PRO A 753 10.86 35.60 -12.62
N ARG A 754 10.42 35.94 -13.80
CA ARG A 754 9.35 35.20 -14.47
C ARG A 754 9.87 33.82 -14.85
N THR A 755 9.07 32.81 -14.65
CA THR A 755 9.42 31.41 -14.92
C THR A 755 8.23 30.68 -15.54
N ALA A 756 8.50 29.75 -16.47
CA ALA A 756 7.48 28.86 -17.03
C ALA A 756 8.04 27.44 -17.17
N SER A 757 7.27 26.44 -16.74
CA SER A 757 7.64 25.03 -16.93
C SER A 757 7.48 24.61 -18.39
N LEU A 758 8.38 23.76 -18.88
CA LEU A 758 8.23 23.11 -20.17
C LEU A 758 7.07 22.13 -20.14
N PHE A 759 6.43 21.91 -21.28
CA PHE A 759 5.44 20.85 -21.45
C PHE A 759 6.14 19.49 -21.62
N LYS A 760 5.39 18.41 -21.49
CA LYS A 760 5.94 17.05 -21.48
C LYS A 760 6.71 16.68 -22.75
N ASP A 761 6.26 17.22 -23.88
CA ASP A 761 6.82 16.93 -25.20
C ASP A 761 7.95 17.88 -25.58
N MET A 762 8.36 18.79 -24.67
CA MET A 762 9.43 19.78 -24.90
C MET A 762 10.71 19.34 -24.21
N ASP A 763 11.82 19.44 -24.91
CA ASP A 763 13.16 19.10 -24.42
C ASP A 763 13.99 20.36 -24.16
N LEU A 764 14.76 20.39 -23.08
CA LEU A 764 15.69 21.48 -22.72
C LEU A 764 16.72 21.73 -23.78
N ALA A 765 17.18 20.72 -24.51
CA ALA A 765 18.19 20.85 -25.54
C ALA A 765 17.66 21.51 -26.80
N THR A 766 16.37 21.39 -27.09
CA THR A 766 15.77 21.82 -28.38
C THR A 766 14.87 23.05 -28.29
N ILE A 767 14.41 23.45 -27.09
CA ILE A 767 13.48 24.57 -26.93
C ILE A 767 14.04 25.85 -27.51
N SER A 768 13.24 26.60 -28.30
CA SER A 768 13.58 27.88 -28.88
C SER A 768 13.24 29.06 -27.98
N LEU A 769 13.85 30.22 -28.21
CA LEU A 769 13.49 31.48 -27.54
C LEU A 769 12.02 31.84 -27.74
N GLU A 770 11.50 31.66 -28.96
CA GLU A 770 10.10 31.95 -29.29
C GLU A 770 9.13 31.14 -28.46
N THR A 771 9.36 29.80 -28.36
CA THR A 771 8.57 28.91 -27.54
C THR A 771 8.68 29.24 -26.04
N ALA A 772 9.89 29.63 -25.59
CA ALA A 772 10.10 30.04 -24.20
C ALA A 772 9.29 31.29 -23.83
N LEU A 773 9.28 32.30 -24.71
CA LEU A 773 8.50 33.53 -24.53
C LEU A 773 7.00 33.28 -24.57
N GLN A 774 6.53 32.34 -25.42
CA GLN A 774 5.14 31.90 -25.42
C GLN A 774 4.77 31.23 -24.09
N LEU A 775 5.59 30.32 -23.58
CA LEU A 775 5.36 29.69 -22.26
C LEU A 775 5.33 30.72 -21.13
N MET A 776 6.24 31.72 -21.17
CA MET A 776 6.33 32.78 -20.16
C MET A 776 5.18 33.80 -20.24
N SER A 777 4.39 33.81 -21.33
CA SER A 777 3.17 34.61 -21.46
C SER A 777 1.97 34.05 -20.66
N LEU A 778 2.08 32.81 -20.15
CA LEU A 778 1.04 32.19 -19.33
C LEU A 778 1.13 32.68 -17.87
N PRO A 779 -0.02 32.90 -17.19
CA PRO A 779 -1.40 32.78 -17.68
C PRO A 779 -1.78 33.90 -18.68
N ARG A 780 -2.30 33.49 -19.86
CA ARG A 780 -2.74 34.40 -20.90
C ARG A 780 -4.19 34.83 -20.66
N VAL A 781 -4.45 36.14 -20.65
CA VAL A 781 -5.82 36.66 -20.62
C VAL A 781 -6.46 36.45 -22.01
N VAL A 782 -7.53 35.66 -22.05
CA VAL A 782 -8.29 35.35 -23.27
C VAL A 782 -9.30 36.45 -23.56
N GLY A 783 -9.90 37.02 -22.52
CA GLY A 783 -10.83 38.14 -22.60
C GLY A 783 -11.52 38.41 -21.28
N THR A 784 -12.34 39.47 -21.24
CA THR A 784 -13.13 39.85 -20.04
C THR A 784 -14.61 39.71 -20.37
N VAL A 785 -15.37 39.15 -19.43
CA VAL A 785 -16.83 39.01 -19.53
C VAL A 785 -17.47 39.41 -18.21
N ASP A 786 -18.68 39.89 -18.24
CA ASP A 786 -19.41 40.20 -17.00
C ASP A 786 -19.88 38.92 -16.30
N ASP A 787 -19.89 38.93 -14.98
CA ASP A 787 -20.49 37.88 -14.14
C ASP A 787 -22.00 38.11 -13.99
N ASP A 788 -22.66 37.23 -13.25
CA ASP A 788 -24.10 37.30 -12.97
C ASP A 788 -24.51 38.56 -12.18
N GLU A 789 -23.55 39.28 -11.59
CA GLU A 789 -23.72 40.54 -10.87
C GLU A 789 -23.34 41.79 -11.72
N GLY A 790 -22.95 41.59 -12.98
CA GLY A 790 -22.52 42.64 -13.89
C GLY A 790 -21.10 43.19 -13.61
N LYS A 791 -20.24 42.41 -12.96
CA LYS A 791 -18.82 42.78 -12.75
C LYS A 791 -17.93 42.13 -13.80
N PRO A 792 -16.94 42.84 -14.32
CA PRO A 792 -16.00 42.29 -15.27
C PRO A 792 -15.11 41.20 -14.60
N VAL A 793 -15.11 40.00 -15.18
CA VAL A 793 -14.26 38.87 -14.78
C VAL A 793 -13.42 38.41 -15.95
N GLU A 794 -12.13 38.32 -15.75
CA GLU A 794 -11.18 37.82 -16.77
C GLU A 794 -11.30 36.31 -16.93
N ILE A 795 -11.24 35.87 -18.19
CA ILE A 795 -11.02 34.47 -18.56
C ILE A 795 -9.55 34.34 -18.91
N THR A 796 -8.85 33.44 -18.20
CA THR A 796 -7.43 33.18 -18.42
C THR A 796 -7.21 31.73 -18.85
N ALA A 797 -6.27 31.54 -19.81
CA ALA A 797 -5.74 30.24 -20.19
C ALA A 797 -4.48 29.94 -19.38
N GLN A 798 -4.46 28.79 -18.71
CA GLN A 798 -3.39 28.41 -17.76
C GLN A 798 -3.04 26.94 -17.90
N ASN A 799 -1.76 26.57 -17.67
CA ASN A 799 -1.37 25.17 -17.47
C ASN A 799 -1.32 24.84 -15.98
N GLY A 800 -1.87 23.71 -15.59
CA GLY A 800 -1.93 23.26 -14.23
C GLY A 800 -1.48 21.81 -14.04
N ARG A 801 -1.44 21.35 -12.79
CA ARG A 801 -1.05 19.96 -12.43
C ARG A 801 -1.78 18.88 -13.22
N TYR A 802 -2.99 19.17 -13.70
CA TYR A 802 -3.87 18.22 -14.40
C TYR A 802 -4.00 18.54 -15.91
N GLY A 803 -3.13 19.39 -16.44
CA GLY A 803 -3.11 19.79 -17.85
C GLY A 803 -3.67 21.20 -18.09
N PRO A 804 -3.83 21.59 -19.38
CA PRO A 804 -4.28 22.92 -19.78
C PRO A 804 -5.74 23.19 -19.42
N TYR A 805 -6.05 24.42 -18.99
CA TYR A 805 -7.39 24.80 -18.58
C TYR A 805 -7.66 26.30 -18.72
N LEU A 806 -8.95 26.63 -18.85
CA LEU A 806 -9.49 27.98 -18.74
C LEU A 806 -9.94 28.23 -17.31
N LYS A 807 -9.71 29.45 -16.79
CA LYS A 807 -10.19 29.90 -15.49
C LYS A 807 -11.00 31.18 -15.63
N LYS A 808 -12.23 31.17 -15.10
CA LYS A 808 -13.15 32.31 -14.95
C LYS A 808 -13.54 32.42 -13.46
N GLY A 809 -12.94 33.34 -12.74
CA GLY A 809 -13.15 33.46 -11.30
C GLY A 809 -12.78 32.16 -10.55
N THR A 810 -13.77 31.48 -9.96
CA THR A 810 -13.61 30.17 -9.30
C THR A 810 -13.92 28.97 -10.20
N ASP A 811 -14.49 29.18 -11.39
CA ASP A 811 -14.81 28.10 -12.32
C ASP A 811 -13.62 27.82 -13.25
N SER A 812 -13.27 26.52 -13.36
CA SER A 812 -12.18 26.05 -14.23
C SER A 812 -12.72 25.02 -15.21
N ARG A 813 -12.26 25.07 -16.47
CA ARG A 813 -12.63 24.16 -17.56
C ARG A 813 -11.37 23.66 -18.25
N SER A 814 -11.22 22.34 -18.39
CA SER A 814 -10.07 21.77 -19.09
C SER A 814 -10.14 22.05 -20.58
N LEU A 815 -8.96 22.34 -21.16
CA LEU A 815 -8.72 22.34 -22.60
C LEU A 815 -8.27 20.94 -23.04
N VAL A 816 -8.35 20.66 -24.33
CA VAL A 816 -8.05 19.34 -24.89
C VAL A 816 -6.56 19.20 -25.20
N THR A 817 -5.93 20.23 -25.73
CA THR A 817 -4.52 20.24 -26.12
C THR A 817 -3.78 21.41 -25.47
N GLU A 818 -2.45 21.32 -25.37
CA GLU A 818 -1.60 22.38 -24.83
C GLU A 818 -1.53 23.58 -25.76
N ASP A 819 -1.62 23.38 -27.07
CA ASP A 819 -1.65 24.45 -28.06
C ASP A 819 -2.83 25.41 -27.89
N GLN A 820 -3.94 24.92 -27.40
CA GLN A 820 -5.12 25.72 -27.10
C GLN A 820 -4.84 26.81 -26.03
N LEU A 821 -3.83 26.63 -25.18
CA LEU A 821 -3.42 27.68 -24.24
C LEU A 821 -3.04 28.99 -24.96
N PHE A 822 -2.49 28.89 -26.15
CA PHE A 822 -1.99 30.00 -26.91
C PHE A 822 -2.99 30.49 -27.98
N THR A 823 -3.84 29.59 -28.49
CA THR A 823 -4.70 29.85 -29.64
C THR A 823 -6.15 30.14 -29.27
N VAL A 824 -6.66 29.63 -28.11
CA VAL A 824 -8.07 29.76 -27.75
C VAL A 824 -8.53 31.22 -27.77
N THR A 825 -9.62 31.49 -28.50
CA THR A 825 -10.31 32.78 -28.58
C THR A 825 -11.34 32.97 -27.49
N LEU A 826 -11.83 34.18 -27.26
CA LEU A 826 -12.88 34.44 -26.27
C LEU A 826 -14.19 33.70 -26.61
N GLU A 827 -14.54 33.62 -27.91
CA GLU A 827 -15.74 32.94 -28.39
C GLU A 827 -15.66 31.45 -28.10
N GLU A 828 -14.53 30.80 -28.39
CA GLU A 828 -14.30 29.40 -28.09
C GLU A 828 -14.29 29.13 -26.59
N ALA A 829 -13.67 30.01 -25.78
CA ALA A 829 -13.69 29.92 -24.33
C ALA A 829 -15.11 29.98 -23.78
N LEU A 830 -15.95 30.87 -24.29
CA LEU A 830 -17.38 30.97 -23.92
C LEU A 830 -18.16 29.71 -24.31
N ALA A 831 -17.86 29.14 -25.48
CA ALA A 831 -18.46 27.89 -25.92
C ALA A 831 -18.09 26.71 -24.96
N VAL A 832 -16.86 26.68 -24.44
CA VAL A 832 -16.44 25.71 -23.42
C VAL A 832 -17.20 25.92 -22.10
N TYR A 833 -17.42 27.17 -21.68
CA TYR A 833 -18.21 27.46 -20.47
C TYR A 833 -19.70 27.19 -20.61
N ALA A 834 -20.24 27.28 -21.84
CA ALA A 834 -21.65 26.95 -22.12
C ALA A 834 -21.95 25.44 -21.98
N GLN A 835 -20.93 24.58 -22.06
CA GLN A 835 -21.09 23.15 -21.87
C GLN A 835 -21.25 22.78 -20.37
N PRO A 836 -22.05 21.74 -20.03
CA PRO A 836 -22.14 21.26 -18.65
C PRO A 836 -20.78 20.84 -18.10
N LYS A 837 -20.47 21.23 -16.86
CA LYS A 837 -19.19 20.86 -16.22
C LYS A 837 -19.05 19.34 -16.11
N GLN A 838 -18.16 18.75 -16.87
CA GLN A 838 -17.86 17.31 -16.80
C GLN A 838 -17.08 17.02 -15.50
N ARG A 839 -17.64 16.19 -14.63
CA ARG A 839 -16.92 15.64 -13.46
C ARG A 839 -16.26 14.33 -13.88
N GLY A 840 -15.01 14.38 -14.30
CA GLY A 840 -14.23 13.22 -14.71
C GLY A 840 -13.08 13.61 -15.65
N ARG A 841 -12.06 12.77 -15.70
CA ARG A 841 -10.88 12.92 -16.55
C ARG A 841 -11.34 13.13 -18.01
N ALA A 842 -10.87 14.17 -18.70
CA ALA A 842 -11.11 14.36 -20.13
C ALA A 842 -10.71 13.10 -20.89
N ALA A 843 -11.54 12.68 -21.84
CA ALA A 843 -11.23 11.53 -22.68
C ALA A 843 -9.92 11.83 -23.45
N ALA A 844 -8.93 10.94 -23.34
CA ALA A 844 -7.71 11.04 -24.12
C ALA A 844 -8.04 11.12 -25.62
N ALA A 845 -7.23 11.84 -26.38
CA ALA A 845 -7.33 11.87 -27.83
C ALA A 845 -7.27 10.44 -28.39
N PRO A 846 -7.96 10.13 -29.51
CA PRO A 846 -7.90 8.82 -30.11
C PRO A 846 -6.48 8.51 -30.57
N LEU A 847 -6.00 7.29 -30.32
CA LEU A 847 -4.70 6.80 -30.76
C LEU A 847 -4.67 6.67 -32.31
N LYS A 848 -5.82 6.28 -32.89
CA LYS A 848 -5.97 6.11 -34.34
C LYS A 848 -7.44 6.27 -34.74
N GLU A 849 -7.68 6.87 -35.89
CA GLU A 849 -8.99 6.91 -36.53
C GLU A 849 -9.09 5.82 -37.60
N LEU A 850 -10.17 5.06 -37.58
CA LEU A 850 -10.38 3.91 -38.48
C LEU A 850 -11.47 4.14 -39.54
N GLY A 851 -12.03 5.36 -39.62
CA GLY A 851 -13.09 5.68 -40.56
C GLY A 851 -14.50 5.41 -40.02
N ALA A 852 -15.52 5.37 -40.88
CA ALA A 852 -16.90 5.13 -40.50
C ALA A 852 -17.24 3.63 -40.54
N ASP A 853 -17.85 3.11 -39.47
CA ASP A 853 -18.32 1.75 -39.38
C ASP A 853 -19.42 1.43 -40.42
N PRO A 854 -19.27 0.41 -41.23
CA PRO A 854 -20.26 0.04 -42.26
C PRO A 854 -21.66 -0.21 -41.74
N VAL A 855 -21.81 -0.61 -40.46
CA VAL A 855 -23.07 -0.99 -39.83
C VAL A 855 -23.72 0.21 -39.13
N SER A 856 -22.97 0.97 -38.34
CA SER A 856 -23.51 2.11 -37.57
C SER A 856 -23.38 3.46 -38.27
N SER A 857 -22.58 3.55 -39.32
CA SER A 857 -22.21 4.80 -40.03
C SER A 857 -21.54 5.83 -39.13
N LYS A 858 -21.05 5.44 -37.95
CA LYS A 858 -20.39 6.30 -36.96
C LYS A 858 -18.87 6.23 -37.10
N PRO A 859 -18.15 7.31 -36.77
CA PRO A 859 -16.71 7.30 -36.78
C PRO A 859 -16.17 6.33 -35.74
N VAL A 860 -15.25 5.47 -36.15
CA VAL A 860 -14.60 4.47 -35.29
C VAL A 860 -13.19 4.91 -35.00
N VAL A 861 -12.84 4.88 -33.72
CA VAL A 861 -11.53 5.31 -33.22
C VAL A 861 -10.95 4.29 -32.25
N VAL A 862 -9.62 4.20 -32.24
CA VAL A 862 -8.86 3.47 -31.23
C VAL A 862 -8.54 4.42 -30.10
N LYS A 863 -8.81 4.01 -28.84
CA LYS A 863 -8.52 4.81 -27.64
C LYS A 863 -7.80 3.98 -26.60
N GLU A 864 -6.97 4.66 -25.79
CA GLU A 864 -6.42 4.07 -24.58
C GLU A 864 -7.48 3.96 -23.49
N GLY A 865 -7.60 2.79 -22.86
CA GLY A 865 -8.56 2.51 -21.80
C GLY A 865 -7.91 1.97 -20.53
N ARG A 866 -8.65 2.00 -19.42
CA ARG A 866 -8.19 1.45 -18.13
C ARG A 866 -7.76 -0.05 -18.20
N PHE A 867 -8.28 -0.76 -19.19
CA PHE A 867 -8.04 -2.20 -19.39
C PHE A 867 -7.26 -2.48 -20.69
N GLY A 868 -6.51 -1.50 -21.18
CA GLY A 868 -5.77 -1.54 -22.44
C GLY A 868 -6.52 -0.84 -23.59
N PRO A 869 -5.86 -0.73 -24.77
CA PRO A 869 -6.43 -0.06 -25.92
C PRO A 869 -7.69 -0.75 -26.42
N TYR A 870 -8.65 0.04 -26.93
CA TYR A 870 -9.94 -0.45 -27.41
C TYR A 870 -10.45 0.35 -28.62
N VAL A 871 -11.22 -0.31 -29.48
CA VAL A 871 -11.95 0.30 -30.60
C VAL A 871 -13.34 0.72 -30.15
N THR A 872 -13.79 1.89 -30.55
CA THR A 872 -15.14 2.38 -30.25
C THR A 872 -15.76 3.18 -31.39
N ASP A 873 -17.08 3.03 -31.55
CA ASP A 873 -17.94 3.87 -32.39
C ASP A 873 -18.74 4.90 -31.56
N GLY A 874 -18.38 5.06 -30.28
CA GLY A 874 -19.08 5.91 -29.31
C GLY A 874 -20.23 5.21 -28.57
N GLU A 875 -20.75 4.09 -29.05
CA GLU A 875 -21.80 3.28 -28.42
C GLU A 875 -21.27 1.90 -27.96
N THR A 876 -20.51 1.24 -28.83
CA THR A 876 -19.92 -0.08 -28.59
C THR A 876 -18.42 0.08 -28.37
N ASN A 877 -17.89 -0.56 -27.32
CA ASN A 877 -16.46 -0.60 -27.04
C ASN A 877 -15.96 -2.04 -27.12
N ALA A 878 -14.95 -2.31 -27.93
CA ALA A 878 -14.31 -3.61 -28.10
C ALA A 878 -12.82 -3.48 -27.79
N THR A 879 -12.34 -4.18 -26.75
CA THR A 879 -10.93 -4.19 -26.37
C THR A 879 -10.12 -4.91 -27.45
N LEU A 880 -8.96 -4.39 -27.81
CA LEU A 880 -8.03 -5.02 -28.72
C LEU A 880 -7.58 -6.37 -28.13
N ARG A 881 -7.40 -7.38 -28.99
CA ARG A 881 -6.88 -8.69 -28.59
C ARG A 881 -5.35 -8.59 -28.45
N ARG A 882 -4.74 -9.57 -27.84
CA ARG A 882 -3.31 -9.58 -27.55
C ARG A 882 -2.41 -9.44 -28.77
N ASP A 883 -2.93 -9.85 -29.92
CA ASP A 883 -2.24 -9.86 -31.22
C ASP A 883 -2.58 -8.62 -32.06
N ASP A 884 -3.41 -7.69 -31.57
CA ASP A 884 -3.81 -6.45 -32.25
C ASP A 884 -2.98 -5.29 -31.71
N ASP A 885 -2.19 -4.64 -32.55
CA ASP A 885 -1.42 -3.44 -32.21
C ASP A 885 -2.25 -2.18 -32.47
N PRO A 886 -2.38 -1.28 -31.51
CA PRO A 886 -3.16 -0.02 -31.63
C PRO A 886 -2.69 0.90 -32.76
N GLU A 887 -1.39 0.87 -33.13
CA GLU A 887 -0.83 1.73 -34.18
C GLU A 887 -1.00 1.14 -35.58
N THR A 888 -0.99 -0.18 -35.70
CA THR A 888 -1.03 -0.87 -37.00
C THR A 888 -2.39 -1.46 -37.35
N ILE A 889 -3.35 -1.54 -36.42
CA ILE A 889 -4.69 -2.08 -36.65
C ILE A 889 -5.39 -1.47 -37.88
N THR A 890 -5.95 -2.33 -38.75
CA THR A 890 -6.68 -1.89 -39.94
C THR A 890 -8.13 -1.52 -39.66
N PRO A 891 -8.80 -0.68 -40.48
CA PRO A 891 -10.21 -0.38 -40.34
C PRO A 891 -11.10 -1.63 -40.30
N GLU A 892 -10.83 -2.60 -41.19
CA GLU A 892 -11.60 -3.83 -41.30
C GLU A 892 -11.53 -4.64 -40.01
N ARG A 893 -10.34 -4.72 -39.39
CA ARG A 893 -10.14 -5.41 -38.12
C ARG A 893 -10.86 -4.71 -36.97
N GLY A 894 -10.84 -3.38 -36.95
CA GLY A 894 -11.59 -2.58 -35.98
C GLY A 894 -13.10 -2.79 -36.08
N PHE A 895 -13.65 -2.84 -37.29
CA PHE A 895 -15.08 -3.12 -37.53
C PHE A 895 -15.47 -4.55 -37.15
N GLU A 896 -14.60 -5.54 -37.42
CA GLU A 896 -14.80 -6.95 -37.02
C GLU A 896 -14.91 -7.06 -35.51
N LEU A 897 -14.00 -6.43 -34.76
CA LEU A 897 -14.03 -6.41 -33.29
C LEU A 897 -15.31 -5.79 -32.73
N LEU A 898 -15.79 -4.71 -33.33
CA LEU A 898 -17.06 -4.09 -32.97
C LEU A 898 -18.27 -4.98 -33.31
N ALA A 899 -18.24 -5.65 -34.47
CA ALA A 899 -19.29 -6.59 -34.89
C ALA A 899 -19.37 -7.80 -33.94
N ASP A 900 -18.24 -8.41 -33.63
CA ASP A 900 -18.13 -9.49 -32.62
C ASP A 900 -18.71 -9.06 -31.26
N LYS A 901 -18.39 -7.85 -30.82
CA LYS A 901 -18.87 -7.31 -29.54
C LYS A 901 -20.37 -7.05 -29.54
N ARG A 902 -20.93 -6.59 -30.66
CA ARG A 902 -22.38 -6.43 -30.84
C ARG A 902 -23.11 -7.78 -30.88
N ALA A 903 -22.53 -8.78 -31.58
CA ALA A 903 -23.07 -10.13 -31.67
C ALA A 903 -23.08 -10.88 -30.33
N ALA A 904 -22.07 -10.64 -29.50
CA ALA A 904 -21.99 -11.19 -28.13
C ALA A 904 -23.05 -10.61 -27.17
N GLY A 905 -23.82 -9.59 -27.59
CA GLY A 905 -24.82 -8.90 -26.78
C GLY A 905 -24.27 -8.09 -25.63
N PRO A 906 -25.08 -7.25 -24.97
CA PRO A 906 -24.66 -6.48 -23.82
C PRO A 906 -24.30 -7.45 -22.70
N SER A 907 -23.04 -7.45 -22.26
CA SER A 907 -22.68 -8.07 -21.00
C SER A 907 -23.65 -7.53 -19.95
N THR A 908 -24.19 -8.39 -19.10
CA THR A 908 -25.28 -8.10 -18.14
C THR A 908 -24.89 -7.13 -17.02
N ARG A 909 -24.18 -6.08 -17.37
CA ARG A 909 -23.87 -4.96 -16.48
C ARG A 909 -24.94 -3.89 -16.70
N LYS A 910 -26.08 -4.07 -16.03
CA LYS A 910 -27.16 -3.05 -15.99
C LYS A 910 -26.58 -1.72 -15.53
N GLN A 911 -26.53 -0.74 -16.44
CA GLN A 911 -26.38 0.66 -16.09
C GLN A 911 -27.58 1.06 -15.24
N ALA A 912 -27.32 1.66 -14.09
CA ALA A 912 -28.33 2.29 -13.27
C ALA A 912 -28.96 3.44 -14.06
N VAL A 913 -30.14 3.21 -14.61
CA VAL A 913 -30.97 4.24 -15.20
C VAL A 913 -31.40 5.19 -14.09
N LYS A 914 -30.88 6.41 -14.08
CA LYS A 914 -31.43 7.52 -13.30
C LYS A 914 -32.86 7.75 -13.77
N LYS A 915 -33.82 7.37 -12.93
CA LYS A 915 -35.21 7.82 -13.06
C LYS A 915 -35.25 9.33 -12.88
N THR A 916 -35.42 10.06 -13.97
CA THR A 916 -35.86 11.44 -13.96
C THR A 916 -37.31 11.43 -13.51
N THR A 917 -37.54 11.81 -12.27
CA THR A 917 -38.89 12.16 -11.78
C THR A 917 -39.29 13.51 -12.36
N THR A 918 -40.09 13.50 -13.41
CA THR A 918 -40.86 14.65 -13.87
C THR A 918 -41.85 15.02 -12.77
N LYS A 919 -41.57 16.10 -12.05
CA LYS A 919 -42.55 16.75 -11.18
C LYS A 919 -43.61 17.44 -12.07
N LYS A 920 -44.80 16.88 -12.08
CA LYS A 920 -46.02 17.53 -12.58
C LYS A 920 -46.28 18.82 -11.79
N ALA A 921 -46.30 19.94 -12.50
CA ALA A 921 -46.72 21.22 -11.98
C ALA A 921 -48.20 21.17 -11.66
N THR A 922 -48.57 21.36 -10.40
CA THR A 922 -49.92 21.73 -10.01
C THR A 922 -49.91 23.18 -9.54
N ALA A 923 -50.56 24.00 -10.32
CA ALA A 923 -50.86 25.41 -10.02
C ALA A 923 -51.65 25.54 -8.71
N LYS A 924 -51.20 26.41 -7.79
CA LYS A 924 -52.08 26.94 -6.73
C LYS A 924 -51.83 28.40 -6.52
N LYS A 925 -52.93 29.12 -6.80
CA LYS A 925 -53.31 30.51 -6.62
C LYS A 925 -52.54 31.27 -5.53
N THR A 926 -52.14 32.45 -5.95
CA THR A 926 -51.85 33.69 -5.23
C THR A 926 -52.89 34.02 -4.15
N THR A 927 -52.43 34.40 -2.96
CA THR A 927 -53.05 35.45 -2.14
C THR A 927 -51.95 36.27 -1.50
N ALA A 928 -51.98 37.55 -1.89
CA ALA A 928 -51.15 38.62 -1.35
C ALA A 928 -51.61 39.05 0.03
N ARG A 929 -50.69 39.37 0.93
CA ARG A 929 -50.88 40.43 1.97
C ARG A 929 -49.55 40.94 2.50
N LYS A 930 -49.24 42.14 2.01
CA LYS A 930 -48.85 43.40 2.67
C LYS A 930 -47.86 43.38 3.83
N THR A 931 -46.74 43.92 3.50
CA THR A 931 -45.89 44.95 4.14
C THR A 931 -46.31 45.48 5.51
N THR A 932 -45.32 45.53 6.42
CA THR A 932 -44.99 46.80 7.12
C THR A 932 -43.51 46.80 7.58
N ALA A 933 -42.86 47.85 7.13
CA ALA A 933 -41.53 48.28 7.56
C ALA A 933 -41.66 49.15 8.85
N LYS A 934 -40.62 49.15 9.69
CA LYS A 934 -40.19 50.27 10.55
C LYS A 934 -38.84 49.90 11.15
N LYS A 935 -37.75 50.41 10.66
CA LYS A 935 -37.05 51.68 10.98
C LYS A 935 -36.61 51.81 12.42
N THR A 936 -35.27 51.76 12.55
CA THR A 936 -34.29 52.61 13.30
C THR A 936 -34.61 52.98 14.74
N THR A 937 -33.67 52.80 15.64
CA THR A 937 -32.69 53.80 16.09
C THR A 937 -31.77 53.22 17.16
N GLY A 938 -30.54 53.62 17.08
CA GLY A 938 -29.47 53.34 18.03
C GLY A 938 -29.56 54.23 19.28
N LYS A 939 -28.80 53.81 20.26
CA LYS A 939 -27.98 54.71 21.15
C LYS A 939 -27.08 53.89 22.03
N ALA A 940 -25.87 54.39 22.07
CA ALA A 940 -24.77 54.00 22.93
C ALA A 940 -24.96 54.51 24.39
N ILE A 941 -23.94 54.21 25.23
CA ILE A 941 -23.61 54.78 26.56
C ILE A 941 -24.15 53.92 27.73
N THR A 942 -23.46 53.52 28.76
CA THR A 942 -22.16 53.86 29.40
C THR A 942 -21.84 52.80 30.46
N LYS A 943 -20.58 52.76 30.82
CA LYS A 943 -19.95 52.09 31.99
C LYS A 943 -20.68 52.39 33.32
N THR A 944 -20.75 51.42 34.22
CA THR A 944 -20.24 51.65 35.60
C THR A 944 -19.90 50.35 36.31
N ALA A 945 -18.74 50.31 36.90
CA ALA A 945 -18.23 49.30 37.82
C ALA A 945 -18.81 49.55 39.23
N VAL A 946 -19.07 48.50 40.01
CA VAL A 946 -18.93 48.48 41.45
C VAL A 946 -18.57 47.09 41.98
N LYS A 947 -17.67 47.11 42.95
CA LYS A 947 -17.03 46.02 43.72
C LYS A 947 -17.99 45.27 44.65
N LYS A 948 -17.62 44.00 44.83
CA LYS A 948 -17.52 43.13 46.05
C LYS A 948 -18.36 43.47 47.32
N PRO A 949 -18.60 42.49 48.16
CA PRO A 949 -17.65 41.57 48.76
C PRO A 949 -17.74 40.11 48.23
#